data_1df72447155f8392ef1068e19c78417b
#
_entry.id   1df72447155f8392ef1068e19c78417b
#
_cell.length_a   1.000
_cell.length_b   1.000
_cell.length_c   1.000
_cell.angle_alpha   90.00
_cell.angle_beta   90.00
_cell.angle_gamma   90.00
#
_symmetry.space_group_name_H-M   'P 1'
#
loop_
_entity.id
_entity.type
_entity.pdbx_description
1 polymer ?
#
loop_
_entity_poly.entity_id
_entity_poly.type
_entity_poly.pdbx_seq_one_letter_code
_entity_poly.pdbx_strand_id
1 'polypeptide(L)'
;MNPSENSVAFGAPGIEPRWTSSAKEGVGTAYHTSCRLWFTLSHGIVNEIYYPYVDQPNTRDFQFLISDGETFCHEEKRDLTHAIEYPERDCLFYRLTNVEPRRRYRLVKYVFADPHRSVLLVHTKLEVLDESLRDRLSVYALLAPHLAGCGAGNSGWCSEIGDNKLLHAQRKNTHLLMACSSGFSRRSVGYVGFSDGWQDLMHNFKMDWEFKAAENGNIALTAEVELRDDGEFTVAVALGRSYQSAATKLFQSLAEPFELKRESYIRQWQRAVIDPKFDFTSDTTDDGGMYRLSRCVLLAHEDKVFQGAIVASLSIPWGETKSDQDLGGYHLVWTRDLVHSATALLATGQIGTPLRALIWLAAIQRPDGSFPQNSWIDGTAYWSGLQLDQVAFPILLAWRLHKQDALDLFSPRAMILRAAARLIAQGPVTAQDRWEENAGYSPSTLAVVIAALVCTAEWAKELGKTEVADFILAYADWLAAHVEEWTVTTEGELIEGLPRHYIRINPADPVAPDPHADPNKTIIQLANGGGIHPARNVVGGDFLHLVRFGIRKPDDAIVRDSIEVIDGVLKHELPQGPGWRRYNHDGYGQKDDGSAFDGTGVGRCWPILTGERGHYELAAGRDSKPFIRSMEDFANEGGMLTEQLWDGPDLSHKGRTHSGESGTHMKPGCPTGAAMPLCWSHAEYVALVRSRHDGVCFDRVDPAFERYVLNPAQSRYEIWTVRHPLRLAPPGKILRIIVAAEATIVWSTDNWIRRDESQTSYQPELNLWFADFPTAEWPQGSAFAFTFFWKRDQRWEGRNWQVNIL
;
A
#
# COMPACT_ATOMS: atom_id res chain seq x y z
N MET A 1 -35.64 -30.40 22.70
CA MET A 1 -35.78 -31.08 21.39
C MET A 1 -34.46 -31.77 21.10
N ASN A 2 -34.54 -33.06 20.79
CA ASN A 2 -33.33 -33.79 20.48
C ASN A 2 -32.74 -33.25 19.14
N PRO A 3 -31.51 -32.64 19.09
CA PRO A 3 -30.98 -32.02 17.89
C PRO A 3 -30.75 -32.97 16.72
N SER A 4 -30.79 -34.27 16.95
CA SER A 4 -30.48 -35.32 15.98
C SER A 4 -31.52 -35.52 14.84
N GLU A 5 -32.65 -34.86 14.86
CA GLU A 5 -33.69 -34.99 13.84
C GLU A 5 -33.79 -33.79 12.86
N ASN A 6 -33.14 -32.65 13.13
CA ASN A 6 -33.20 -31.49 12.25
C ASN A 6 -31.99 -31.43 11.31
N SER A 7 -32.18 -31.69 10.02
CA SER A 7 -31.11 -31.62 9.01
C SER A 7 -30.65 -30.17 8.70
N VAL A 8 -31.36 -29.15 9.14
CA VAL A 8 -31.10 -27.72 8.87
C VAL A 8 -30.83 -26.96 10.16
N ALA A 9 -29.79 -26.13 10.17
CA ALA A 9 -29.40 -25.32 11.32
C ALA A 9 -30.47 -24.23 11.64
N PHE A 10 -30.59 -23.87 12.92
CA PHE A 10 -31.44 -22.75 13.36
C PHE A 10 -30.64 -21.44 13.45
N GLY A 11 -31.32 -20.30 13.55
CA GLY A 11 -30.69 -19.00 13.78
C GLY A 11 -30.31 -18.23 12.52
N ALA A 12 -30.93 -18.58 11.37
CA ALA A 12 -30.72 -17.81 10.13
C ALA A 12 -31.08 -16.31 10.30
N PRO A 13 -30.34 -15.38 9.71
CA PRO A 13 -29.17 -15.56 8.85
C PRO A 13 -27.83 -15.53 9.61
N GLY A 14 -27.78 -15.68 10.91
CA GLY A 14 -26.60 -15.46 11.74
C GLY A 14 -26.49 -13.99 12.20
N ILE A 15 -25.43 -13.69 12.96
CA ILE A 15 -25.11 -12.31 13.35
C ILE A 15 -24.51 -11.56 12.15
N GLU A 16 -24.50 -10.21 12.23
CA GLU A 16 -23.87 -9.37 11.21
C GLU A 16 -22.38 -9.75 11.04
N PRO A 17 -21.93 -10.02 9.80
CA PRO A 17 -20.55 -10.41 9.57
C PRO A 17 -19.58 -9.23 9.76
N ARG A 18 -18.40 -9.56 10.29
CA ARG A 18 -17.27 -8.63 10.41
C ARG A 18 -16.00 -9.31 9.94
N TRP A 19 -15.03 -8.51 9.52
CA TRP A 19 -13.72 -9.01 9.17
C TRP A 19 -12.88 -9.34 10.39
N THR A 20 -11.70 -9.88 10.20
CA THR A 20 -10.76 -10.22 11.27
C THR A 20 -9.74 -9.10 11.49
N SER A 21 -8.81 -9.29 12.44
CA SER A 21 -7.74 -8.34 12.75
C SER A 21 -6.88 -8.00 11.54
N SER A 22 -6.55 -6.72 11.39
CA SER A 22 -5.59 -6.23 10.39
C SER A 22 -4.14 -6.52 10.76
N ALA A 23 -3.83 -6.80 12.04
CA ALA A 23 -2.48 -7.05 12.53
C ALA A 23 -2.00 -8.45 12.12
N LYS A 24 -1.64 -8.61 10.84
CA LYS A 24 -1.15 -9.88 10.31
C LYS A 24 0.28 -10.16 10.77
N GLU A 25 0.54 -11.42 11.07
CA GLU A 25 1.86 -11.95 11.41
C GLU A 25 2.49 -12.69 10.24
N GLY A 26 1.71 -12.98 9.20
CA GLY A 26 2.20 -13.61 8.00
C GLY A 26 1.24 -13.48 6.83
N VAL A 27 1.81 -13.48 5.63
CA VAL A 27 1.11 -13.57 4.36
C VAL A 27 1.75 -14.65 3.50
N GLY A 28 0.99 -15.36 2.68
CA GLY A 28 1.60 -16.41 1.87
C GLY A 28 0.81 -16.76 0.62
N THR A 29 1.55 -17.32 -0.34
CA THR A 29 1.03 -17.89 -1.58
C THR A 29 2.09 -18.81 -2.16
N ALA A 30 1.77 -19.77 -3.02
CA ALA A 30 2.78 -20.45 -3.82
C ALA A 30 3.34 -19.50 -4.88
N TYR A 31 4.61 -19.61 -5.22
CA TYR A 31 5.21 -18.72 -6.23
C TYR A 31 4.64 -18.94 -7.63
N HIS A 32 4.33 -20.19 -7.97
CA HIS A 32 3.82 -20.54 -9.29
C HIS A 32 2.40 -20.00 -9.54
N THR A 33 2.15 -19.45 -10.73
CA THR A 33 0.88 -18.82 -11.12
C THR A 33 -0.31 -19.75 -11.27
N SER A 34 -0.10 -21.07 -11.33
CA SER A 34 -1.19 -22.05 -11.34
C SER A 34 -1.94 -22.13 -10.00
N CYS A 35 -1.27 -21.84 -8.90
CA CYS A 35 -1.90 -21.71 -7.60
C CYS A 35 -2.40 -20.26 -7.42
N ARG A 36 -3.69 -20.05 -7.59
CA ARG A 36 -4.34 -18.73 -7.42
C ARG A 36 -4.96 -18.63 -6.04
N LEU A 37 -4.14 -18.85 -5.01
CA LEU A 37 -4.54 -18.77 -3.62
C LEU A 37 -3.50 -18.01 -2.81
N TRP A 38 -3.97 -17.08 -1.99
CA TRP A 38 -3.18 -16.37 -0.98
C TRP A 38 -3.83 -16.55 0.38
N PHE A 39 -3.07 -16.41 1.44
CA PHE A 39 -3.57 -16.51 2.81
C PHE A 39 -2.85 -15.54 3.73
N THR A 40 -3.50 -15.22 4.85
CA THR A 40 -2.94 -14.41 5.92
C THR A 40 -2.98 -15.16 7.24
N LEU A 41 -2.08 -14.80 8.14
CA LEU A 41 -1.94 -15.39 9.48
C LEU A 41 -1.96 -14.30 10.54
N SER A 42 -2.62 -14.53 11.65
CA SER A 42 -2.49 -13.73 12.88
C SER A 42 -2.95 -14.55 14.09
N HIS A 43 -2.46 -14.22 15.26
CA HIS A 43 -2.86 -14.87 16.52
C HIS A 43 -2.76 -16.40 16.48
N GLY A 44 -1.76 -16.90 15.77
CA GLY A 44 -1.53 -18.34 15.62
C GLY A 44 -2.53 -19.09 14.75
N ILE A 45 -3.41 -18.41 14.00
CA ILE A 45 -4.43 -19.01 13.13
C ILE A 45 -4.32 -18.52 11.68
N VAL A 46 -5.05 -19.17 10.77
CA VAL A 46 -5.27 -18.66 9.40
C VAL A 46 -6.45 -17.69 9.41
N ASN A 47 -6.30 -16.57 8.74
CA ASN A 47 -7.40 -15.60 8.58
C ASN A 47 -8.00 -15.66 7.18
N GLU A 48 -7.83 -14.59 6.39
CA GLU A 48 -8.36 -14.55 5.03
C GLU A 48 -7.60 -15.52 4.12
N ILE A 49 -8.36 -16.26 3.33
CA ILE A 49 -7.87 -17.03 2.18
C ILE A 49 -8.43 -16.36 0.93
N TYR A 50 -7.55 -15.85 0.08
CA TYR A 50 -7.93 -15.13 -1.14
C TYR A 50 -7.97 -16.08 -2.34
N TYR A 51 -8.95 -15.93 -3.23
CA TYR A 51 -9.13 -16.68 -4.45
C TYR A 51 -10.22 -16.06 -5.35
N PRO A 52 -10.12 -16.07 -6.67
CA PRO A 52 -8.98 -16.48 -7.50
C PRO A 52 -8.01 -15.32 -7.75
N TYR A 53 -8.23 -14.18 -7.08
CA TYR A 53 -7.50 -12.94 -7.18
C TYR A 53 -7.00 -12.51 -5.82
N VAL A 54 -5.92 -11.74 -5.80
CA VAL A 54 -5.28 -11.23 -4.58
C VAL A 54 -6.17 -10.22 -3.83
N ASP A 55 -7.14 -9.62 -4.50
CA ASP A 55 -8.09 -8.65 -3.94
C ASP A 55 -9.44 -9.28 -3.49
N GLN A 56 -9.57 -10.62 -3.55
CA GLN A 56 -10.83 -11.30 -3.24
C GLN A 56 -10.70 -12.27 -2.06
N PRO A 57 -10.88 -11.80 -0.80
CA PRO A 57 -10.92 -12.68 0.38
C PRO A 57 -12.16 -13.57 0.37
N ASN A 58 -12.02 -14.79 0.91
CA ASN A 58 -13.10 -15.80 0.95
C ASN A 58 -13.33 -16.43 2.32
N THR A 59 -12.52 -16.10 3.31
CA THR A 59 -12.70 -16.54 4.70
C THR A 59 -12.46 -15.38 5.65
N ARG A 60 -13.02 -15.48 6.86
CA ARG A 60 -12.67 -14.62 7.97
C ARG A 60 -11.54 -15.22 8.80
N ASP A 61 -11.81 -16.41 9.38
CA ASP A 61 -10.89 -17.14 10.24
C ASP A 61 -11.02 -18.66 9.98
N PHE A 62 -9.89 -19.37 10.08
CA PHE A 62 -9.81 -20.81 10.17
C PHE A 62 -8.88 -21.18 11.31
N GLN A 63 -9.39 -21.90 12.31
CA GLN A 63 -8.69 -22.28 13.54
C GLN A 63 -9.11 -23.65 14.04
N PHE A 64 -8.42 -24.14 15.06
CA PHE A 64 -8.83 -25.33 15.79
C PHE A 64 -9.39 -24.97 17.17
N LEU A 65 -10.38 -25.76 17.62
CA LEU A 65 -10.85 -25.80 19.00
C LEU A 65 -10.40 -27.14 19.58
N ILE A 66 -9.95 -27.12 20.83
CA ILE A 66 -9.43 -28.31 21.53
C ILE A 66 -10.22 -28.52 22.82
N SER A 67 -10.83 -29.69 22.94
CA SER A 67 -11.67 -30.02 24.10
C SER A 67 -11.29 -31.37 24.70
N ASP A 68 -11.47 -31.50 26.03
CA ASP A 68 -11.40 -32.81 26.71
C ASP A 68 -12.79 -33.46 26.85
N GLY A 69 -13.81 -32.82 26.33
CA GLY A 69 -15.20 -33.28 26.38
C GLY A 69 -15.88 -33.20 27.74
N GLU A 70 -15.25 -32.63 28.76
CA GLU A 70 -15.78 -32.62 30.13
C GLU A 70 -15.56 -31.31 30.89
N THR A 71 -14.35 -30.71 30.77
CA THR A 71 -13.95 -29.61 31.65
C THR A 71 -13.56 -28.33 30.94
N PHE A 72 -13.16 -28.39 29.65
CA PHE A 72 -12.77 -27.25 28.88
C PHE A 72 -12.95 -27.45 27.37
N CYS A 73 -13.14 -26.32 26.69
CA CYS A 73 -12.90 -26.15 25.27
C CYS A 73 -12.10 -24.89 25.07
N HIS A 74 -10.89 -25.00 24.47
CA HIS A 74 -9.99 -23.89 24.22
C HIS A 74 -10.04 -23.51 22.73
N GLU A 75 -10.11 -22.21 22.46
CA GLU A 75 -10.01 -21.59 21.15
C GLU A 75 -8.56 -21.16 20.91
N GLU A 76 -7.95 -21.55 19.78
CA GLU A 76 -6.56 -21.18 19.47
C GLU A 76 -6.31 -19.67 19.61
N LYS A 77 -7.16 -18.85 18.96
CA LYS A 77 -7.01 -17.40 18.91
C LYS A 77 -7.03 -16.72 20.28
N ARG A 78 -7.84 -17.21 21.23
CA ARG A 78 -8.14 -16.53 22.49
C ARG A 78 -7.48 -17.16 23.72
N ASP A 79 -7.31 -18.47 23.70
CA ASP A 79 -6.95 -19.23 24.91
C ASP A 79 -5.54 -19.78 24.87
N LEU A 80 -4.91 -19.88 23.68
CA LEU A 80 -3.56 -20.37 23.54
C LEU A 80 -2.57 -19.23 23.32
N THR A 81 -1.34 -19.41 23.78
CA THR A 81 -0.22 -18.55 23.39
C THR A 81 0.38 -19.10 22.11
N HIS A 82 0.81 -18.24 21.20
CA HIS A 82 1.36 -18.66 19.92
C HIS A 82 2.75 -18.10 19.66
N ALA A 83 3.47 -18.76 18.79
CA ALA A 83 4.71 -18.29 18.18
C ALA A 83 4.69 -18.62 16.71
N ILE A 84 5.25 -17.73 15.89
CA ILE A 84 5.42 -17.88 14.46
C ILE A 84 6.88 -17.94 14.09
N GLU A 85 7.25 -18.87 13.22
CA GLU A 85 8.63 -19.08 12.80
C GLU A 85 8.69 -19.33 11.29
N TYR A 86 9.85 -19.03 10.70
CA TYR A 86 10.21 -19.34 9.32
C TYR A 86 11.26 -20.46 9.33
N PRO A 87 10.88 -21.72 9.22
CA PRO A 87 11.83 -22.84 9.23
C PRO A 87 12.80 -22.81 8.06
N GLU A 88 12.40 -22.15 6.97
CA GLU A 88 13.16 -22.05 5.74
C GLU A 88 13.34 -20.58 5.33
N ARG A 89 14.52 -20.22 4.91
CA ARG A 89 14.82 -18.87 4.43
C ARG A 89 14.32 -18.67 2.98
N ASP A 90 14.08 -17.43 2.60
CA ASP A 90 13.71 -17.05 1.23
C ASP A 90 12.42 -17.70 0.72
N CYS A 91 11.45 -17.93 1.61
CA CYS A 91 10.11 -18.39 1.26
C CYS A 91 9.10 -18.05 2.36
N LEU A 92 7.81 -18.08 2.01
CA LEU A 92 6.68 -17.81 2.91
C LEU A 92 6.08 -19.12 3.43
N PHE A 93 6.94 -19.94 4.06
CA PHE A 93 6.59 -21.20 4.70
C PHE A 93 6.62 -21.02 6.21
N TYR A 94 5.49 -21.24 6.87
CA TYR A 94 5.30 -20.88 8.26
C TYR A 94 5.20 -22.12 9.16
N ARG A 95 5.82 -22.04 10.33
CA ARG A 95 5.56 -22.90 11.47
C ARG A 95 4.90 -22.10 12.58
N LEU A 96 3.67 -22.47 12.95
CA LEU A 96 2.95 -21.92 14.08
C LEU A 96 2.99 -22.91 15.25
N THR A 97 3.29 -22.44 16.44
CA THR A 97 3.27 -23.26 17.65
C THR A 97 2.32 -22.64 18.64
N ASN A 98 1.15 -23.28 18.85
CA ASN A 98 0.11 -22.79 19.77
C ASN A 98 0.16 -23.64 21.04
N VAL A 99 0.40 -23.01 22.20
CA VAL A 99 0.66 -23.70 23.46
C VAL A 99 -0.42 -23.36 24.46
N GLU A 100 -1.01 -24.38 25.07
CA GLU A 100 -1.96 -24.20 26.17
C GLU A 100 -1.24 -23.56 27.39
N PRO A 101 -1.86 -22.58 28.08
CA PRO A 101 -1.18 -21.79 29.12
C PRO A 101 -0.54 -22.58 30.25
N ARG A 102 -1.08 -23.73 30.61
CA ARG A 102 -0.50 -24.67 31.61
C ARG A 102 0.46 -25.69 30.99
N ARG A 103 0.71 -25.58 29.66
CA ARG A 103 1.59 -26.46 28.89
C ARG A 103 1.18 -27.95 28.94
N ARG A 104 -0.10 -28.24 29.02
CA ARG A 104 -0.61 -29.61 29.01
C ARG A 104 -0.60 -30.24 27.60
N TYR A 105 -0.74 -29.41 26.58
CA TYR A 105 -0.63 -29.78 25.18
C TYR A 105 -0.18 -28.59 24.32
N ARG A 106 0.21 -28.86 23.08
CA ARG A 106 0.45 -27.86 22.06
C ARG A 106 0.08 -28.36 20.67
N LEU A 107 -0.24 -27.42 19.79
CA LEU A 107 -0.39 -27.64 18.35
C LEU A 107 0.83 -27.07 17.63
N VAL A 108 1.49 -27.89 16.82
CA VAL A 108 2.54 -27.47 15.89
C VAL A 108 1.96 -27.55 14.48
N LYS A 109 1.88 -26.42 13.78
CA LYS A 109 1.26 -26.32 12.45
C LYS A 109 2.26 -25.84 11.42
N TYR A 110 2.25 -26.44 10.23
CA TYR A 110 2.94 -25.94 9.06
C TYR A 110 1.90 -25.46 8.06
N VAL A 111 2.00 -24.19 7.65
CA VAL A 111 0.98 -23.54 6.80
C VAL A 111 1.62 -23.06 5.50
N PHE A 112 1.09 -23.50 4.37
CA PHE A 112 1.47 -23.03 3.03
C PHE A 112 0.40 -23.39 1.98
N ALA A 113 0.45 -22.74 0.82
CA ALA A 113 -0.39 -23.09 -0.32
C ALA A 113 0.23 -24.23 -1.13
N ASP A 114 -0.61 -25.15 -1.65
CA ASP A 114 -0.14 -26.19 -2.59
C ASP A 114 0.63 -25.54 -3.76
N PRO A 115 1.82 -26.05 -4.12
CA PRO A 115 2.67 -25.43 -5.13
C PRO A 115 2.02 -25.20 -6.49
N HIS A 116 0.97 -25.96 -6.82
CA HIS A 116 0.38 -25.97 -8.16
C HIS A 116 -1.15 -25.85 -8.18
N ARG A 117 -1.81 -25.98 -7.03
CA ARG A 117 -3.27 -26.00 -6.91
C ARG A 117 -3.75 -24.92 -5.95
N SER A 118 -4.94 -24.38 -6.18
CA SER A 118 -5.54 -23.39 -5.24
C SER A 118 -6.10 -24.13 -4.01
N VAL A 119 -5.19 -24.64 -3.18
CA VAL A 119 -5.44 -25.37 -1.95
C VAL A 119 -4.52 -24.85 -0.85
N LEU A 120 -5.08 -24.47 0.29
CA LEU A 120 -4.31 -24.19 1.51
C LEU A 120 -4.11 -25.51 2.25
N LEU A 121 -2.91 -25.74 2.77
CA LEU A 121 -2.53 -26.88 3.58
C LEU A 121 -2.15 -26.40 4.98
N VAL A 122 -2.80 -26.98 6.00
CA VAL A 122 -2.48 -26.81 7.40
C VAL A 122 -2.15 -28.18 7.97
N HIS A 123 -0.87 -28.52 7.93
CA HIS A 123 -0.36 -29.77 8.49
C HIS A 123 -0.11 -29.56 9.98
N THR A 124 -0.77 -30.35 10.81
CA THR A 124 -0.85 -30.13 12.25
C THR A 124 -0.44 -31.39 12.99
N LYS A 125 0.32 -31.18 14.07
CA LYS A 125 0.61 -32.20 15.10
C LYS A 125 0.09 -31.74 16.45
N LEU A 126 -0.81 -32.49 17.03
CA LEU A 126 -1.19 -32.36 18.43
C LEU A 126 -0.18 -33.12 19.30
N GLU A 127 0.56 -32.38 20.11
CA GLU A 127 1.49 -32.96 21.09
C GLU A 127 0.90 -32.86 22.50
N VAL A 128 0.52 -33.99 23.07
CA VAL A 128 0.00 -34.07 24.43
C VAL A 128 1.17 -34.22 25.40
N LEU A 129 1.32 -33.26 26.31
CA LEU A 129 2.43 -33.18 27.26
C LEU A 129 2.03 -33.67 28.66
N ASP A 130 0.72 -33.68 28.95
CA ASP A 130 0.14 -34.20 30.19
C ASP A 130 -0.51 -35.55 29.91
N GLU A 131 0.07 -36.61 30.40
CA GLU A 131 -0.42 -38.00 30.21
C GLU A 131 -1.88 -38.20 30.62
N SER A 132 -2.40 -37.42 31.57
CA SER A 132 -3.80 -37.50 32.01
C SER A 132 -4.81 -37.06 30.90
N LEU A 133 -4.33 -36.33 29.88
CA LEU A 133 -5.12 -35.90 28.73
C LEU A 133 -4.93 -36.78 27.49
N ARG A 134 -4.02 -37.78 27.55
CA ARG A 134 -3.84 -38.74 26.46
C ARG A 134 -5.15 -39.44 26.19
N ASP A 135 -5.53 -39.58 24.92
CA ASP A 135 -6.77 -40.20 24.43
C ASP A 135 -8.07 -39.50 24.87
N ARG A 136 -7.97 -38.31 25.51
CA ARG A 136 -9.13 -37.51 25.93
C ARG A 136 -9.37 -36.27 25.09
N LEU A 137 -8.33 -35.78 24.39
CA LEU A 137 -8.45 -34.56 23.61
C LEU A 137 -9.07 -34.82 22.25
N SER A 138 -10.09 -34.05 21.91
CA SER A 138 -10.64 -33.90 20.56
C SER A 138 -10.23 -32.57 19.95
N VAL A 139 -9.98 -32.58 18.63
CA VAL A 139 -9.65 -31.40 17.85
C VAL A 139 -10.75 -31.12 16.84
N TYR A 140 -11.25 -29.90 16.83
CA TYR A 140 -12.32 -29.48 15.95
C TYR A 140 -11.80 -28.38 15.01
N ALA A 141 -11.91 -28.57 13.69
CA ALA A 141 -11.64 -27.55 12.70
C ALA A 141 -12.85 -26.62 12.60
N LEU A 142 -12.65 -25.31 12.77
CA LEU A 142 -13.68 -24.27 12.66
C LEU A 142 -13.27 -23.25 11.59
N LEU A 143 -14.10 -23.10 10.55
CA LEU A 143 -13.87 -22.17 9.45
C LEU A 143 -15.10 -21.30 9.20
N ALA A 144 -14.91 -19.96 9.12
CA ALA A 144 -15.95 -18.99 8.79
C ALA A 144 -15.80 -18.52 7.33
N PRO A 145 -16.66 -18.99 6.40
CA PRO A 145 -16.64 -18.54 5.02
C PRO A 145 -17.11 -17.09 4.87
N HIS A 146 -16.35 -16.28 4.11
CA HIS A 146 -16.70 -14.96 3.63
C HIS A 146 -16.53 -14.91 2.10
N LEU A 147 -17.22 -15.82 1.40
CA LEU A 147 -16.97 -16.09 0.00
C LEU A 147 -17.27 -14.86 -0.90
N ALA A 148 -16.36 -14.64 -1.84
CA ALA A 148 -16.42 -13.50 -2.74
C ALA A 148 -16.50 -12.15 -1.98
N GLY A 149 -15.70 -12.01 -0.91
CA GLY A 149 -15.57 -10.80 -0.11
C GLY A 149 -16.80 -10.48 0.76
N CYS A 150 -17.60 -11.47 1.16
CA CYS A 150 -18.83 -11.21 1.88
C CYS A 150 -19.16 -12.34 2.86
N GLY A 151 -19.38 -11.98 4.12
CA GLY A 151 -19.79 -12.91 5.18
C GLY A 151 -21.27 -13.25 5.17
N ALA A 152 -22.10 -12.38 4.62
CA ALA A 152 -23.54 -12.66 4.45
C ALA A 152 -23.82 -13.44 3.16
N GLY A 153 -24.91 -14.18 3.14
CA GLY A 153 -25.41 -14.86 1.94
C GLY A 153 -24.59 -16.09 1.53
N ASN A 154 -23.80 -16.65 2.43
CA ASN A 154 -23.12 -17.93 2.22
C ASN A 154 -24.06 -19.09 2.51
N SER A 155 -23.89 -20.20 1.80
CA SER A 155 -24.58 -21.45 2.07
C SER A 155 -23.56 -22.57 2.25
N GLY A 156 -23.81 -23.49 3.17
CA GLY A 156 -22.88 -24.57 3.47
C GLY A 156 -23.57 -25.89 3.74
N TRP A 157 -22.85 -26.98 3.46
CA TRP A 157 -23.35 -28.36 3.57
C TRP A 157 -22.27 -29.32 4.06
N CYS A 158 -22.70 -30.36 4.78
CA CYS A 158 -21.93 -31.58 4.95
C CYS A 158 -22.04 -32.42 3.67
N SER A 159 -20.91 -32.69 3.01
CA SER A 159 -20.86 -33.38 1.72
C SER A 159 -19.92 -34.59 1.79
N GLU A 160 -20.00 -35.47 0.79
CA GLU A 160 -19.15 -36.65 0.69
C GLU A 160 -18.72 -36.89 -0.77
N ILE A 161 -17.52 -37.47 -0.94
CA ILE A 161 -17.02 -37.94 -2.23
C ILE A 161 -16.49 -39.37 -1.98
N GLY A 162 -17.21 -40.37 -2.45
CA GLY A 162 -16.98 -41.77 -2.01
C GLY A 162 -17.15 -41.84 -0.49
N ASP A 163 -16.18 -42.42 0.17
CA ASP A 163 -16.17 -42.55 1.64
C ASP A 163 -15.54 -41.31 2.34
N ASN A 164 -15.12 -40.34 1.56
CA ASN A 164 -14.43 -39.16 2.12
C ASN A 164 -15.42 -38.05 2.51
N LYS A 165 -15.52 -37.81 3.81
CA LYS A 165 -16.34 -36.75 4.39
C LYS A 165 -15.66 -35.36 4.21
N LEU A 166 -16.43 -34.36 3.81
CA LEU A 166 -15.95 -32.99 3.63
C LEU A 166 -17.02 -31.97 4.05
N LEU A 167 -16.61 -30.71 4.27
CA LEU A 167 -17.48 -29.57 4.42
C LEU A 167 -17.40 -28.71 3.15
N HIS A 168 -18.54 -28.21 2.72
CA HIS A 168 -18.69 -27.39 1.51
C HIS A 168 -19.38 -26.08 1.85
N ALA A 169 -18.85 -24.95 1.38
CA ALA A 169 -19.52 -23.66 1.36
C ALA A 169 -19.56 -23.11 -0.06
N GLN A 170 -20.62 -22.37 -0.38
CA GLN A 170 -20.84 -21.73 -1.67
C GLN A 170 -21.47 -20.36 -1.53
N ARG A 171 -21.02 -19.43 -2.38
CA ARG A 171 -21.67 -18.17 -2.67
C ARG A 171 -21.39 -17.76 -4.11
N LYS A 172 -22.47 -17.48 -4.88
CA LYS A 172 -22.38 -17.24 -6.32
C LYS A 172 -21.66 -18.44 -7.01
N ASN A 173 -20.61 -18.17 -7.75
CA ASN A 173 -19.77 -19.18 -8.44
C ASN A 173 -18.45 -19.48 -7.69
N THR A 174 -18.37 -19.18 -6.41
CA THR A 174 -17.22 -19.53 -5.57
C THR A 174 -17.59 -20.66 -4.64
N HIS A 175 -16.78 -21.73 -4.69
CA HIS A 175 -16.94 -22.93 -3.87
C HIS A 175 -15.69 -23.12 -3.03
N LEU A 176 -15.88 -23.34 -1.73
CA LEU A 176 -14.85 -23.67 -0.76
C LEU A 176 -15.14 -25.08 -0.23
N LEU A 177 -14.17 -25.98 -0.29
CA LEU A 177 -14.25 -27.30 0.28
C LEU A 177 -13.15 -27.53 1.29
N MET A 178 -13.49 -28.13 2.43
CA MET A 178 -12.55 -28.47 3.50
C MET A 178 -12.61 -29.98 3.80
N ALA A 179 -11.46 -30.64 3.83
CA ALA A 179 -11.32 -32.04 4.21
C ALA A 179 -10.03 -32.27 5.01
N CYS A 180 -9.97 -33.41 5.71
CA CYS A 180 -8.83 -33.82 6.52
C CYS A 180 -8.20 -35.11 5.97
N SER A 181 -6.87 -35.21 6.03
CA SER A 181 -6.13 -36.39 5.57
C SER A 181 -6.41 -37.65 6.40
N SER A 182 -6.78 -37.49 7.68
CA SER A 182 -7.19 -38.57 8.57
C SER A 182 -8.70 -38.82 8.58
N GLY A 183 -9.49 -37.90 8.01
CA GLY A 183 -10.94 -37.92 7.99
C GLY A 183 -11.58 -37.01 9.03
N PHE A 184 -12.92 -36.90 8.94
CA PHE A 184 -13.77 -36.21 9.93
C PHE A 184 -14.76 -37.20 10.52
N SER A 185 -14.78 -37.32 11.86
CA SER A 185 -15.75 -38.15 12.57
C SER A 185 -17.14 -37.53 12.54
N ARG A 186 -17.26 -36.26 12.99
CA ARG A 186 -18.49 -35.45 13.03
C ARG A 186 -18.35 -34.18 12.21
N ARG A 187 -19.47 -33.65 11.73
CA ARG A 187 -19.51 -32.43 10.95
C ARG A 187 -20.82 -31.69 11.19
N SER A 188 -20.74 -30.34 11.26
CA SER A 188 -21.90 -29.47 11.39
C SER A 188 -21.68 -28.19 10.58
N VAL A 189 -22.78 -27.66 10.04
CA VAL A 189 -22.79 -26.33 9.43
C VAL A 189 -23.86 -25.51 10.12
N GLY A 190 -23.45 -24.41 10.77
CA GLY A 190 -24.37 -23.59 11.56
C GLY A 190 -24.27 -22.10 11.25
N TYR A 191 -25.24 -21.34 11.76
CA TYR A 191 -25.25 -19.88 11.65
C TYR A 191 -24.43 -19.26 12.81
N VAL A 192 -23.50 -18.38 12.46
CA VAL A 192 -22.60 -17.71 13.43
C VAL A 192 -23.40 -16.99 14.51
N GLY A 193 -23.04 -17.27 15.76
CA GLY A 193 -23.66 -16.69 16.95
C GLY A 193 -24.91 -17.44 17.44
N PHE A 194 -25.39 -18.47 16.72
CA PHE A 194 -26.59 -19.21 17.10
C PHE A 194 -26.39 -20.73 17.11
N SER A 195 -26.07 -21.32 15.99
CA SER A 195 -26.01 -22.79 15.80
C SER A 195 -24.67 -23.28 15.24
N ASP A 196 -23.67 -22.40 15.24
CA ASP A 196 -22.31 -22.78 14.87
C ASP A 196 -21.64 -23.67 15.91
N GLY A 197 -20.60 -24.39 15.50
CA GLY A 197 -19.93 -25.33 16.39
C GLY A 197 -19.18 -24.69 17.57
N TRP A 198 -18.87 -23.39 17.51
CA TRP A 198 -18.31 -22.67 18.67
C TRP A 198 -19.37 -22.56 19.79
N GLN A 199 -20.62 -22.21 19.43
CA GLN A 199 -21.72 -22.16 20.40
C GLN A 199 -21.99 -23.51 21.03
N ASP A 200 -21.94 -24.58 20.23
CA ASP A 200 -22.15 -25.97 20.71
C ASP A 200 -21.05 -26.37 21.71
N LEU A 201 -19.79 -26.27 21.30
CA LEU A 201 -18.63 -26.69 22.09
C LEU A 201 -18.42 -25.85 23.35
N MET A 202 -18.73 -24.55 23.33
CA MET A 202 -18.61 -23.71 24.51
C MET A 202 -19.73 -23.96 25.52
N HIS A 203 -20.83 -24.62 25.11
CA HIS A 203 -21.95 -24.94 26.03
C HIS A 203 -21.61 -26.10 26.99
N ASN A 204 -21.04 -27.19 26.48
CA ASN A 204 -20.79 -28.40 27.29
C ASN A 204 -19.53 -29.16 26.90
N PHE A 205 -18.63 -28.54 26.10
CA PHE A 205 -17.33 -29.07 25.70
C PHE A 205 -17.43 -30.26 24.71
N LYS A 206 -18.60 -30.54 24.17
CA LYS A 206 -18.83 -31.61 23.20
C LYS A 206 -19.53 -31.10 21.94
N MET A 207 -19.25 -31.77 20.82
CA MET A 207 -19.98 -31.51 19.59
C MET A 207 -21.26 -32.34 19.57
N ASP A 208 -22.36 -31.77 20.03
CA ASP A 208 -23.66 -32.44 20.04
C ASP A 208 -24.49 -32.15 18.79
N TRP A 209 -24.21 -31.03 18.08
CA TRP A 209 -24.95 -30.64 16.90
C TRP A 209 -24.25 -31.14 15.63
N GLU A 210 -25.05 -31.78 14.75
CA GLU A 210 -24.61 -32.27 13.44
C GLU A 210 -25.57 -31.78 12.34
N PHE A 211 -25.72 -30.44 12.23
CA PHE A 211 -26.56 -29.85 11.19
C PHE A 211 -25.91 -30.07 9.81
N LYS A 212 -26.71 -30.58 8.86
CA LYS A 212 -26.25 -30.92 7.52
C LYS A 212 -26.15 -29.72 6.60
N ALA A 213 -26.90 -28.64 6.89
CA ALA A 213 -26.95 -27.46 6.06
C ALA A 213 -27.30 -26.20 6.85
N ALA A 214 -26.72 -25.06 6.38
CA ALA A 214 -27.15 -23.70 6.72
C ALA A 214 -27.07 -22.86 5.43
N GLU A 215 -28.14 -22.17 5.06
CA GLU A 215 -28.27 -21.53 3.77
C GLU A 215 -28.49 -20.02 3.88
N ASN A 216 -27.88 -19.26 2.97
CA ASN A 216 -28.09 -17.83 2.81
C ASN A 216 -27.84 -17.00 4.08
N GLY A 217 -26.68 -17.17 4.71
CA GLY A 217 -26.34 -16.46 5.95
C GLY A 217 -24.86 -16.24 6.19
N ASN A 218 -24.56 -15.74 7.39
CA ASN A 218 -23.25 -15.78 7.99
C ASN A 218 -23.13 -17.14 8.69
N ILE A 219 -22.32 -18.04 8.15
CA ILE A 219 -22.24 -19.42 8.53
C ILE A 219 -20.84 -19.81 9.00
N ALA A 220 -20.75 -20.93 9.74
CA ALA A 220 -19.49 -21.57 10.09
C ALA A 220 -19.55 -23.07 9.76
N LEU A 221 -18.40 -23.59 9.31
CA LEU A 221 -18.15 -24.99 9.05
C LEU A 221 -17.37 -25.56 10.22
N THR A 222 -17.87 -26.63 10.86
CA THR A 222 -17.22 -27.28 12.00
C THR A 222 -17.08 -28.76 11.76
N ALA A 223 -15.90 -29.33 12.05
CA ALA A 223 -15.67 -30.76 11.94
C ALA A 223 -14.71 -31.28 13.02
N GLU A 224 -15.04 -32.39 13.63
CA GLU A 224 -14.16 -33.15 14.52
C GLU A 224 -13.16 -33.95 13.68
N VAL A 225 -11.87 -33.79 13.93
CA VAL A 225 -10.79 -34.47 13.24
C VAL A 225 -10.65 -35.89 13.78
N GLU A 226 -10.56 -36.88 12.92
CA GLU A 226 -10.18 -38.24 13.31
C GLU A 226 -8.66 -38.27 13.62
N LEU A 227 -8.33 -38.18 14.91
CA LEU A 227 -6.95 -38.22 15.36
C LEU A 227 -6.36 -39.61 15.21
N ARG A 228 -5.12 -39.71 14.72
CA ARG A 228 -4.31 -40.92 14.69
C ARG A 228 -3.41 -40.96 15.93
N ASP A 229 -2.83 -42.11 16.19
CA ASP A 229 -1.94 -42.36 17.35
C ASP A 229 -0.74 -41.40 17.39
N ASP A 230 -0.25 -40.97 16.23
CA ASP A 230 0.87 -40.02 16.10
C ASP A 230 0.46 -38.54 16.31
N GLY A 231 -0.84 -38.27 16.40
CA GLY A 231 -1.42 -36.93 16.52
C GLY A 231 -1.26 -36.04 15.28
N GLU A 232 -0.84 -36.62 14.14
CA GLU A 232 -0.58 -35.88 12.90
C GLU A 232 -1.77 -35.95 11.92
N PHE A 233 -2.11 -34.79 11.36
CA PHE A 233 -3.15 -34.67 10.34
C PHE A 233 -2.93 -33.44 9.46
N THR A 234 -3.52 -33.40 8.28
CA THR A 234 -3.52 -32.22 7.38
C THR A 234 -4.94 -31.83 7.06
N VAL A 235 -5.37 -30.64 7.48
CA VAL A 235 -6.59 -30.05 6.96
C VAL A 235 -6.24 -29.27 5.70
N ALA A 236 -6.98 -29.54 4.62
CA ALA A 236 -6.84 -28.86 3.35
C ALA A 236 -8.11 -28.06 3.04
N VAL A 237 -7.93 -26.82 2.57
CA VAL A 237 -9.01 -25.92 2.13
C VAL A 237 -8.80 -25.58 0.67
N ALA A 238 -9.70 -26.06 -0.20
CA ALA A 238 -9.63 -25.83 -1.64
C ALA A 238 -10.69 -24.86 -2.12
N LEU A 239 -10.32 -23.99 -3.06
CA LEU A 239 -11.26 -23.07 -3.71
C LEU A 239 -11.35 -23.34 -5.21
N GLY A 240 -12.56 -23.17 -5.74
CA GLY A 240 -12.88 -23.38 -7.15
C GLY A 240 -14.10 -22.58 -7.61
N ARG A 241 -14.23 -22.42 -8.93
CA ARG A 241 -15.43 -21.82 -9.56
C ARG A 241 -16.58 -22.80 -9.76
N SER A 242 -16.39 -24.07 -9.36
CA SER A 242 -17.41 -25.10 -9.26
C SER A 242 -17.02 -26.09 -8.18
N TYR A 243 -18.02 -26.82 -7.66
CA TYR A 243 -17.80 -27.90 -6.69
C TYR A 243 -16.77 -28.93 -7.20
N GLN A 244 -16.94 -29.39 -8.45
CA GLN A 244 -16.03 -30.35 -9.06
C GLN A 244 -14.59 -29.87 -9.16
N SER A 245 -14.40 -28.58 -9.53
CA SER A 245 -13.07 -27.98 -9.61
C SER A 245 -12.40 -27.93 -8.25
N ALA A 246 -13.13 -27.50 -7.21
CA ALA A 246 -12.59 -27.45 -5.85
C ALA A 246 -12.30 -28.86 -5.30
N ALA A 247 -13.23 -29.82 -5.49
CA ALA A 247 -13.08 -31.20 -5.04
C ALA A 247 -11.89 -31.91 -5.69
N THR A 248 -11.75 -31.78 -7.02
CA THR A 248 -10.61 -32.38 -7.74
C THR A 248 -9.28 -31.85 -7.18
N LYS A 249 -9.13 -30.54 -7.01
CA LYS A 249 -7.91 -29.94 -6.44
C LYS A 249 -7.65 -30.42 -5.01
N LEU A 250 -8.70 -30.46 -4.18
CA LEU A 250 -8.64 -30.87 -2.78
C LEU A 250 -8.06 -32.26 -2.64
N PHE A 251 -8.68 -33.25 -3.30
CA PHE A 251 -8.27 -34.64 -3.17
C PHE A 251 -6.99 -34.99 -3.92
N GLN A 252 -6.70 -34.30 -5.07
CA GLN A 252 -5.38 -34.43 -5.69
C GLN A 252 -4.28 -33.91 -4.76
N SER A 253 -4.52 -32.80 -4.05
CA SER A 253 -3.55 -32.29 -3.10
C SER A 253 -3.37 -33.20 -1.88
N LEU A 254 -4.47 -33.74 -1.31
CA LEU A 254 -4.39 -34.66 -0.17
C LEU A 254 -3.78 -36.02 -0.53
N ALA A 255 -3.91 -36.46 -1.78
CA ALA A 255 -3.35 -37.75 -2.26
C ALA A 255 -1.82 -37.70 -2.47
N GLU A 256 -1.23 -36.51 -2.57
CA GLU A 256 0.22 -36.36 -2.67
C GLU A 256 0.85 -36.27 -1.27
N PRO A 257 2.05 -36.89 -1.04
CA PRO A 257 2.76 -36.76 0.22
C PRO A 257 3.03 -35.28 0.59
N PHE A 258 2.84 -34.94 1.85
CA PHE A 258 3.05 -33.58 2.39
C PHE A 258 4.48 -33.08 2.11
N GLU A 259 5.51 -33.90 2.36
CA GLU A 259 6.91 -33.51 2.22
C GLU A 259 7.28 -33.14 0.76
N LEU A 260 6.74 -33.84 -0.24
CA LEU A 260 6.99 -33.53 -1.64
C LEU A 260 6.44 -32.15 -2.02
N LYS A 261 5.26 -31.80 -1.49
CA LYS A 261 4.66 -30.47 -1.70
C LYS A 261 5.45 -29.39 -0.99
N ARG A 262 5.86 -29.62 0.26
CA ARG A 262 6.72 -28.71 1.05
C ARG A 262 8.01 -28.41 0.29
N GLU A 263 8.75 -29.42 -0.11
CA GLU A 263 9.99 -29.26 -0.88
C GLU A 263 9.78 -28.51 -2.21
N SER A 264 8.69 -28.81 -2.91
CA SER A 264 8.35 -28.13 -4.17
C SER A 264 8.05 -26.65 -3.93
N TYR A 265 7.28 -26.33 -2.88
CA TYR A 265 6.95 -24.98 -2.48
C TYR A 265 8.20 -24.16 -2.14
N ILE A 266 9.06 -24.69 -1.29
CA ILE A 266 10.32 -24.05 -0.87
C ILE A 266 11.21 -23.78 -2.09
N ARG A 267 11.42 -24.81 -2.94
CA ARG A 267 12.24 -24.69 -4.14
C ARG A 267 11.73 -23.65 -5.14
N GLN A 268 10.41 -23.49 -5.30
CA GLN A 268 9.83 -22.45 -6.18
C GLN A 268 10.23 -21.05 -5.70
N TRP A 269 10.07 -20.77 -4.42
CA TRP A 269 10.43 -19.50 -3.81
C TRP A 269 11.93 -19.23 -3.88
N GLN A 270 12.75 -20.16 -3.42
CA GLN A 270 14.21 -20.00 -3.39
C GLN A 270 14.79 -19.75 -4.79
N ARG A 271 14.31 -20.47 -5.81
CA ARG A 271 14.74 -20.24 -7.21
C ARG A 271 14.35 -18.85 -7.73
N ALA A 272 13.29 -18.30 -7.24
CA ALA A 272 12.79 -17.01 -7.70
C ALA A 272 13.50 -15.83 -7.05
N VAL A 273 13.92 -15.95 -5.79
CA VAL A 273 14.41 -14.82 -5.01
C VAL A 273 15.92 -14.85 -4.74
N ILE A 274 16.57 -16.01 -4.75
CA ILE A 274 17.99 -16.09 -4.43
C ILE A 274 18.83 -15.66 -5.63
N ASP A 275 19.50 -14.51 -5.49
CA ASP A 275 20.59 -14.08 -6.35
C ASP A 275 21.74 -13.55 -5.47
N PRO A 276 22.90 -14.23 -5.44
CA PRO A 276 24.04 -13.84 -4.61
C PRO A 276 24.58 -12.42 -4.88
N LYS A 277 24.31 -11.85 -6.05
CA LYS A 277 24.73 -10.48 -6.39
C LYS A 277 23.93 -9.42 -5.62
N PHE A 278 22.76 -9.79 -5.10
CA PHE A 278 21.84 -8.93 -4.37
C PHE A 278 21.65 -9.42 -2.93
N ASP A 279 22.68 -9.99 -2.33
CA ASP A 279 22.73 -10.31 -0.92
C ASP A 279 23.31 -9.11 -0.14
N PHE A 280 22.43 -8.37 0.53
CA PHE A 280 22.77 -7.19 1.33
C PHE A 280 22.69 -7.46 2.84
N THR A 281 22.85 -8.72 3.26
CA THR A 281 22.83 -9.14 4.67
C THR A 281 23.76 -8.31 5.55
N SER A 282 24.93 -7.92 5.05
CA SER A 282 25.92 -7.10 5.80
C SER A 282 25.44 -5.68 6.12
N ASP A 283 24.45 -5.19 5.36
CA ASP A 283 23.89 -3.85 5.51
C ASP A 283 22.69 -3.79 6.45
N THR A 284 22.25 -4.93 6.97
CA THR A 284 21.16 -5.10 7.93
C THR A 284 21.71 -5.25 9.37
N THR A 285 20.80 -5.39 10.36
CA THR A 285 21.21 -5.64 11.76
C THR A 285 20.69 -6.98 12.30
N ASP A 286 19.87 -7.69 11.52
CA ASP A 286 19.21 -8.95 11.84
C ASP A 286 19.69 -10.13 10.98
N ASP A 287 20.93 -10.09 10.49
CA ASP A 287 21.50 -11.09 9.57
C ASP A 287 20.68 -11.29 8.27
N GLY A 288 19.99 -10.20 7.81
CA GLY A 288 19.23 -10.16 6.60
C GLY A 288 17.88 -10.90 6.67
N GLY A 289 17.41 -11.24 7.85
CA GLY A 289 16.12 -11.91 8.03
C GLY A 289 14.97 -11.12 7.43
N MET A 290 14.83 -9.88 7.88
CA MET A 290 13.80 -8.96 7.42
C MET A 290 13.94 -8.59 5.92
N TYR A 291 15.18 -8.43 5.43
CA TYR A 291 15.43 -8.14 4.02
C TYR A 291 14.96 -9.27 3.11
N ARG A 292 15.29 -10.54 3.44
CA ARG A 292 14.83 -11.71 2.69
C ARG A 292 13.32 -11.86 2.73
N LEU A 293 12.72 -11.67 3.91
CA LEU A 293 11.28 -11.76 4.08
C LEU A 293 10.55 -10.66 3.32
N SER A 294 11.00 -9.41 3.39
CA SER A 294 10.36 -8.28 2.70
C SER A 294 10.31 -8.48 1.18
N ARG A 295 11.35 -9.07 0.57
CA ARG A 295 11.31 -9.46 -0.85
C ARG A 295 10.16 -10.43 -1.15
N CYS A 296 10.01 -11.46 -0.32
CA CYS A 296 8.96 -12.45 -0.48
C CYS A 296 7.56 -11.84 -0.27
N VAL A 297 7.41 -10.97 0.74
CA VAL A 297 6.17 -10.25 1.02
C VAL A 297 5.76 -9.39 -0.18
N LEU A 298 6.66 -8.58 -0.73
CA LEU A 298 6.38 -7.75 -1.91
C LEU A 298 5.95 -8.60 -3.12
N LEU A 299 6.64 -9.71 -3.39
CA LEU A 299 6.28 -10.63 -4.47
C LEU A 299 4.92 -11.33 -4.24
N ALA A 300 4.56 -11.59 -2.99
CA ALA A 300 3.29 -12.22 -2.65
C ALA A 300 2.07 -11.30 -2.86
N HIS A 301 2.27 -9.98 -2.95
CA HIS A 301 1.19 -9.03 -3.19
C HIS A 301 0.90 -8.79 -4.69
N GLU A 302 1.68 -9.41 -5.60
CA GLU A 302 1.37 -9.40 -7.03
C GLU A 302 0.22 -10.37 -7.35
N ASP A 303 -0.78 -9.93 -8.14
CA ASP A 303 -1.82 -10.81 -8.66
C ASP A 303 -1.28 -11.75 -9.73
N LYS A 304 -1.85 -12.96 -9.84
CA LYS A 304 -1.39 -14.01 -10.76
C LYS A 304 -2.13 -14.05 -12.08
N VAL A 305 -3.23 -13.31 -12.19
CA VAL A 305 -4.01 -13.17 -13.42
C VAL A 305 -3.74 -11.81 -14.05
N PHE A 306 -3.84 -10.75 -13.27
CA PHE A 306 -3.49 -9.39 -13.65
C PHE A 306 -2.05 -9.09 -13.21
N GLN A 307 -1.10 -9.84 -13.79
CA GLN A 307 0.30 -9.76 -13.42
C GLN A 307 0.83 -8.34 -13.55
N GLY A 308 1.56 -7.89 -12.55
CA GLY A 308 2.03 -6.52 -12.41
C GLY A 308 1.13 -5.64 -11.54
N ALA A 309 -0.11 -6.03 -11.28
CA ALA A 309 -0.94 -5.40 -10.25
C ALA A 309 -0.46 -5.87 -8.87
N ILE A 310 0.07 -4.94 -8.07
CA ILE A 310 0.54 -5.18 -6.70
C ILE A 310 -0.39 -4.41 -5.76
N VAL A 311 -1.11 -5.12 -4.89
CA VAL A 311 -2.01 -4.50 -3.91
C VAL A 311 -1.21 -3.91 -2.74
N ALA A 312 -1.75 -2.86 -2.11
CA ALA A 312 -1.06 -2.16 -1.02
C ALA A 312 -0.90 -3.04 0.23
N SER A 313 -1.89 -3.89 0.53
CA SER A 313 -1.87 -4.80 1.68
C SER A 313 -2.87 -5.94 1.51
N LEU A 314 -2.59 -7.10 2.11
CA LEU A 314 -3.53 -8.21 2.30
C LEU A 314 -4.26 -8.08 3.65
N SER A 315 -4.70 -6.86 4.00
CA SER A 315 -5.46 -6.61 5.21
C SER A 315 -6.58 -5.60 5.00
N ILE A 316 -7.53 -5.60 5.90
CA ILE A 316 -8.56 -4.57 6.03
C ILE A 316 -8.25 -3.78 7.29
N PRO A 317 -7.82 -2.51 7.19
CA PRO A 317 -7.55 -1.70 8.38
C PRO A 317 -8.73 -1.69 9.33
N TRP A 318 -8.46 -1.92 10.62
CA TRP A 318 -9.47 -2.05 11.68
C TRP A 318 -10.58 -3.06 11.34
N GLY A 319 -10.22 -4.18 10.69
CA GLY A 319 -11.15 -5.16 10.11
C GLY A 319 -12.21 -5.69 11.10
N GLU A 320 -11.86 -5.84 12.37
CA GLU A 320 -12.80 -6.31 13.42
C GLU A 320 -13.98 -5.35 13.64
N THR A 321 -13.87 -4.09 13.20
CA THR A 321 -14.94 -3.09 13.23
C THR A 321 -15.62 -2.87 11.88
N LYS A 322 -15.14 -3.54 10.81
CA LYS A 322 -15.62 -3.38 9.44
C LYS A 322 -16.58 -4.49 9.05
N SER A 323 -17.60 -4.13 8.26
CA SER A 323 -18.62 -5.04 7.75
C SER A 323 -18.42 -5.37 6.26
N ASP A 324 -19.34 -6.15 5.69
CA ASP A 324 -19.39 -6.45 4.26
C ASP A 324 -19.52 -5.22 3.33
N GLN A 325 -19.81 -4.04 3.88
CA GLN A 325 -19.90 -2.79 3.12
C GLN A 325 -18.52 -2.16 2.86
N ASP A 326 -17.52 -2.53 3.63
CA ASP A 326 -16.13 -2.06 3.50
C ASP A 326 -15.36 -2.93 2.50
N LEU A 327 -15.73 -2.88 1.22
CA LEU A 327 -15.27 -3.81 0.18
C LEU A 327 -13.80 -3.63 -0.20
N GLY A 328 -13.29 -2.41 -0.15
CA GLY A 328 -11.95 -2.09 -0.67
C GLY A 328 -10.84 -2.54 0.27
N GLY A 329 -10.93 -2.20 1.55
CA GLY A 329 -9.80 -2.38 2.45
C GLY A 329 -8.53 -1.78 1.83
N TYR A 330 -7.41 -2.48 1.95
CA TYR A 330 -6.18 -2.16 1.23
C TYR A 330 -5.83 -3.19 0.14
N HIS A 331 -6.81 -4.00 -0.28
CA HIS A 331 -6.71 -4.92 -1.42
C HIS A 331 -6.79 -4.19 -2.77
N LEU A 332 -6.41 -2.94 -2.82
CA LEU A 332 -6.43 -2.06 -3.98
C LEU A 332 -5.00 -1.74 -4.42
N VAL A 333 -4.89 -1.27 -5.65
CA VAL A 333 -3.61 -0.82 -6.21
C VAL A 333 -3.59 0.70 -6.24
N TRP A 334 -2.67 1.31 -5.48
CA TRP A 334 -2.27 2.71 -5.66
C TRP A 334 -1.04 2.75 -6.56
N THR A 335 -1.06 3.61 -7.56
CA THR A 335 0.06 3.75 -8.52
C THR A 335 1.37 4.09 -7.80
N ARG A 336 1.35 4.94 -6.79
CA ARG A 336 2.51 5.30 -5.95
C ARG A 336 3.07 4.08 -5.25
N ASP A 337 2.25 3.36 -4.49
CA ASP A 337 2.63 2.18 -3.70
C ASP A 337 3.16 1.05 -4.58
N LEU A 338 2.50 0.81 -5.72
CA LEU A 338 2.96 -0.14 -6.72
C LEU A 338 4.36 0.21 -7.25
N VAL A 339 4.61 1.50 -7.56
CA VAL A 339 5.93 1.92 -8.07
C VAL A 339 7.00 1.83 -7.00
N HIS A 340 6.71 2.15 -5.74
CA HIS A 340 7.65 1.93 -4.63
C HIS A 340 7.97 0.44 -4.47
N SER A 341 6.96 -0.44 -4.48
CA SER A 341 7.12 -1.90 -4.41
C SER A 341 7.94 -2.44 -5.58
N ALA A 342 7.62 -2.02 -6.81
CA ALA A 342 8.37 -2.39 -8.00
C ALA A 342 9.81 -1.89 -7.97
N THR A 343 10.05 -0.66 -7.48
CA THR A 343 11.41 -0.09 -7.33
C THR A 343 12.23 -0.86 -6.30
N ALA A 344 11.62 -1.23 -5.18
CA ALA A 344 12.27 -2.05 -4.16
C ALA A 344 12.62 -3.45 -4.69
N LEU A 345 11.71 -4.09 -5.43
CA LEU A 345 12.02 -5.36 -6.10
C LEU A 345 13.15 -5.21 -7.12
N LEU A 346 13.18 -4.11 -7.87
CA LEU A 346 14.28 -3.81 -8.79
C LEU A 346 15.62 -3.64 -8.04
N ALA A 347 15.60 -3.02 -6.86
CA ALA A 347 16.77 -2.90 -5.98
C ALA A 347 17.31 -4.26 -5.51
N THR A 348 16.48 -5.30 -5.50
CA THR A 348 16.89 -6.69 -5.18
C THR A 348 17.24 -7.53 -6.42
N GLY A 349 17.35 -6.91 -7.59
CA GLY A 349 17.65 -7.61 -8.85
C GLY A 349 16.45 -8.26 -9.54
N GLN A 350 15.26 -8.12 -9.00
CA GLN A 350 14.04 -8.62 -9.65
C GLN A 350 13.65 -7.68 -10.79
N ILE A 351 13.72 -8.15 -12.04
CA ILE A 351 13.33 -7.36 -13.22
C ILE A 351 11.91 -7.73 -13.68
N GLY A 352 11.54 -9.00 -13.57
CA GLY A 352 10.30 -9.51 -14.15
C GLY A 352 9.04 -8.85 -13.58
N THR A 353 8.91 -8.78 -12.26
CA THR A 353 7.76 -8.13 -11.60
C THR A 353 7.71 -6.62 -11.86
N PRO A 354 8.80 -5.82 -11.71
CA PRO A 354 8.80 -4.41 -12.08
C PRO A 354 8.43 -4.13 -13.54
N LEU A 355 8.88 -4.98 -14.47
CA LEU A 355 8.51 -4.85 -15.88
C LEU A 355 7.01 -5.14 -16.10
N ARG A 356 6.46 -6.19 -15.49
CA ARG A 356 5.01 -6.45 -15.53
C ARG A 356 4.21 -5.31 -14.90
N ALA A 357 4.69 -4.73 -13.80
CA ALA A 357 4.06 -3.56 -13.18
C ALA A 357 4.02 -2.35 -14.13
N LEU A 358 5.10 -2.08 -14.84
CA LEU A 358 5.13 -1.01 -15.86
C LEU A 358 4.17 -1.30 -17.01
N ILE A 359 4.09 -2.53 -17.49
CA ILE A 359 3.17 -2.94 -18.56
C ILE A 359 1.72 -2.79 -18.10
N TRP A 360 1.42 -3.22 -16.88
CA TRP A 360 0.09 -3.07 -16.28
C TRP A 360 -0.29 -1.58 -16.15
N LEU A 361 0.61 -0.74 -15.65
CA LEU A 361 0.41 0.72 -15.59
C LEU A 361 0.14 1.31 -16.98
N ALA A 362 0.90 0.90 -18.00
CA ALA A 362 0.66 1.37 -19.37
C ALA A 362 -0.72 0.95 -19.91
N ALA A 363 -1.21 -0.21 -19.48
CA ALA A 363 -2.53 -0.72 -19.89
C ALA A 363 -3.69 0.03 -19.21
N ILE A 364 -3.53 0.48 -17.96
CA ILE A 364 -4.60 1.18 -17.22
C ILE A 364 -4.54 2.70 -17.36
N GLN A 365 -3.47 3.26 -17.97
CA GLN A 365 -3.37 4.71 -18.15
C GLN A 365 -4.55 5.26 -18.93
N ARG A 366 -5.17 6.32 -18.41
CA ARG A 366 -6.28 7.00 -19.06
C ARG A 366 -5.80 7.76 -20.32
N PRO A 367 -6.68 8.00 -21.30
CA PRO A 367 -6.32 8.72 -22.54
C PRO A 367 -5.72 10.11 -22.31
N ASP A 368 -6.08 10.76 -21.20
CA ASP A 368 -5.57 12.08 -20.82
C ASP A 368 -4.20 12.04 -20.10
N GLY A 369 -3.61 10.86 -20.00
CA GLY A 369 -2.31 10.63 -19.36
C GLY A 369 -2.35 10.41 -17.84
N SER A 370 -3.52 10.52 -17.21
CA SER A 370 -3.68 10.32 -15.77
C SER A 370 -3.84 8.84 -15.39
N PHE A 371 -3.75 8.59 -14.08
CA PHE A 371 -4.08 7.31 -13.46
C PHE A 371 -5.21 7.53 -12.43
N PRO A 372 -6.00 6.50 -12.07
CA PRO A 372 -6.94 6.60 -10.96
C PRO A 372 -6.18 6.81 -9.64
N GLN A 373 -6.83 7.37 -8.63
CA GLN A 373 -6.28 7.47 -7.28
C GLN A 373 -5.88 6.09 -6.76
N ASN A 374 -6.80 5.14 -6.85
CA ASN A 374 -6.56 3.71 -6.70
C ASN A 374 -7.51 2.91 -7.60
N SER A 375 -7.21 1.64 -7.78
CA SER A 375 -8.01 0.75 -8.63
C SER A 375 -8.03 -0.67 -8.07
N TRP A 376 -9.01 -1.43 -8.51
CA TRP A 376 -8.95 -2.88 -8.45
C TRP A 376 -7.82 -3.39 -9.35
N ILE A 377 -7.44 -4.64 -9.18
CA ILE A 377 -6.35 -5.27 -9.97
C ILE A 377 -6.63 -5.31 -11.48
N ASP A 378 -7.89 -5.23 -11.91
CA ASP A 378 -8.27 -5.15 -13.32
C ASP A 378 -8.15 -3.74 -13.90
N GLY A 379 -7.72 -2.75 -13.10
CA GLY A 379 -7.58 -1.35 -13.48
C GLY A 379 -8.87 -0.52 -13.35
N THR A 380 -9.98 -1.12 -12.94
CA THR A 380 -11.21 -0.38 -12.65
C THR A 380 -11.00 0.55 -11.46
N ALA A 381 -11.23 1.84 -11.64
CA ALA A 381 -11.04 2.83 -10.59
C ALA A 381 -11.99 2.58 -9.40
N TYR A 382 -11.44 2.58 -8.20
CA TYR A 382 -12.22 2.60 -6.95
C TYR A 382 -12.48 4.04 -6.52
N TRP A 383 -11.40 4.85 -6.41
CA TRP A 383 -11.47 6.29 -6.24
C TRP A 383 -10.85 7.01 -7.45
N SER A 384 -11.38 8.19 -7.77
CA SER A 384 -11.05 8.91 -9.01
C SER A 384 -10.24 10.19 -8.80
N GLY A 385 -9.79 10.49 -7.58
CA GLY A 385 -8.96 11.66 -7.28
C GLY A 385 -7.71 11.73 -8.16
N LEU A 386 -7.30 12.94 -8.54
CA LEU A 386 -6.07 13.16 -9.31
C LEU A 386 -4.92 13.52 -8.38
N GLN A 387 -3.88 12.72 -8.42
CA GLN A 387 -2.62 12.97 -7.72
C GLN A 387 -1.50 13.08 -8.76
N LEU A 388 -0.80 14.21 -8.82
CA LEU A 388 0.24 14.44 -9.82
C LEU A 388 1.48 13.56 -9.58
N ASP A 389 1.77 13.19 -8.34
CA ASP A 389 2.83 12.23 -8.02
C ASP A 389 2.52 10.84 -8.62
N GLN A 390 1.27 10.39 -8.59
CA GLN A 390 0.88 9.12 -9.21
C GLN A 390 0.92 9.17 -10.75
N VAL A 391 0.89 10.36 -11.37
CA VAL A 391 1.15 10.53 -12.81
C VAL A 391 2.65 10.47 -13.09
N ALA A 392 3.48 10.95 -12.18
CA ALA A 392 4.93 11.04 -12.32
C ALA A 392 5.66 9.72 -12.01
N PHE A 393 5.26 8.97 -11.00
CA PHE A 393 5.92 7.73 -10.57
C PHE A 393 6.09 6.67 -11.67
N PRO A 394 5.11 6.40 -12.56
CA PRO A 394 5.30 5.48 -13.68
C PRO A 394 6.44 5.86 -14.63
N ILE A 395 6.70 7.16 -14.80
CA ILE A 395 7.85 7.65 -15.59
C ILE A 395 9.16 7.25 -14.89
N LEU A 396 9.24 7.41 -13.57
CA LEU A 396 10.43 7.04 -12.80
C LEU A 396 10.69 5.53 -12.84
N LEU A 397 9.65 4.70 -12.75
CA LEU A 397 9.79 3.24 -12.91
C LEU A 397 10.30 2.88 -14.31
N ALA A 398 9.72 3.49 -15.34
CA ALA A 398 10.17 3.28 -16.73
C ALA A 398 11.62 3.69 -16.93
N TRP A 399 12.05 4.84 -16.37
CA TRP A 399 13.42 5.30 -16.39
C TRP A 399 14.39 4.31 -15.74
N ARG A 400 14.06 3.80 -14.55
CA ARG A 400 14.90 2.81 -13.85
C ARG A 400 15.04 1.52 -14.62
N LEU A 401 13.95 1.01 -15.20
CA LEU A 401 13.99 -0.17 -16.07
C LEU A 401 14.82 0.07 -17.35
N HIS A 402 14.70 1.27 -17.94
CA HIS A 402 15.52 1.68 -19.08
C HIS A 402 17.02 1.68 -18.73
N LYS A 403 17.39 2.24 -17.58
CA LYS A 403 18.80 2.26 -17.13
C LYS A 403 19.36 0.87 -16.77
N GLN A 404 18.53 -0.15 -16.71
CA GLN A 404 18.90 -1.55 -16.49
C GLN A 404 18.73 -2.40 -17.76
N ASP A 405 18.56 -1.77 -18.93
CA ASP A 405 18.36 -2.43 -20.24
C ASP A 405 17.21 -3.46 -20.24
N ALA A 406 16.17 -3.19 -19.45
CA ALA A 406 15.05 -4.13 -19.23
C ALA A 406 13.85 -3.89 -20.16
N LEU A 407 13.96 -2.97 -21.14
CA LEU A 407 12.83 -2.55 -22.00
C LEU A 407 12.95 -2.97 -23.48
N ASP A 408 13.78 -3.96 -23.78
CA ASP A 408 14.07 -4.39 -25.17
C ASP A 408 12.82 -4.73 -25.99
N LEU A 409 11.81 -5.34 -25.36
CA LEU A 409 10.59 -5.83 -26.03
C LEU A 409 9.35 -5.00 -25.71
N PHE A 410 9.46 -3.97 -24.87
CA PHE A 410 8.33 -3.13 -24.48
C PHE A 410 8.71 -1.65 -24.45
N SER A 411 8.06 -0.85 -25.27
CA SER A 411 8.26 0.60 -25.29
C SER A 411 7.18 1.35 -24.51
N PRO A 412 7.48 1.93 -23.35
CA PRO A 412 6.55 2.75 -22.58
C PRO A 412 6.45 4.20 -23.08
N ARG A 413 7.08 4.55 -24.20
CA ARG A 413 7.19 5.93 -24.70
C ARG A 413 5.86 6.66 -24.76
N ALA A 414 4.82 6.03 -25.29
CA ALA A 414 3.51 6.67 -25.40
C ALA A 414 2.88 6.98 -24.03
N MET A 415 3.08 6.09 -23.05
CA MET A 415 2.65 6.31 -21.66
C MET A 415 3.41 7.49 -21.04
N ILE A 416 4.72 7.52 -21.17
CA ILE A 416 5.59 8.56 -20.60
C ILE A 416 5.24 9.94 -21.15
N LEU A 417 5.09 10.07 -22.48
CA LEU A 417 4.80 11.36 -23.11
C LEU A 417 3.38 11.86 -22.74
N ARG A 418 2.38 10.98 -22.67
CA ARG A 418 1.06 11.36 -22.18
C ARG A 418 1.08 11.80 -20.72
N ALA A 419 1.83 11.09 -19.87
CA ALA A 419 2.00 11.48 -18.47
C ALA A 419 2.72 12.83 -18.34
N ALA A 420 3.82 13.05 -19.05
CA ALA A 420 4.55 14.33 -19.06
C ALA A 420 3.65 15.50 -19.55
N ALA A 421 2.90 15.29 -20.63
CA ALA A 421 1.94 16.28 -21.13
C ALA A 421 0.87 16.60 -20.07
N ARG A 422 0.37 15.58 -19.36
CA ARG A 422 -0.60 15.76 -18.26
C ARG A 422 0.00 16.57 -17.11
N LEU A 423 1.23 16.27 -16.69
CA LEU A 423 1.94 17.01 -15.64
C LEU A 423 2.11 18.49 -16.01
N ILE A 424 2.48 18.78 -17.26
CA ILE A 424 2.65 20.16 -17.75
C ILE A 424 1.29 20.90 -17.83
N ALA A 425 0.26 20.22 -18.27
CA ALA A 425 -1.06 20.84 -18.46
C ALA A 425 -1.84 21.07 -17.15
N GLN A 426 -1.59 20.29 -16.11
CA GLN A 426 -2.32 20.33 -14.84
C GLN A 426 -1.54 20.92 -13.68
N GLY A 427 -0.20 20.77 -13.67
CA GLY A 427 0.64 21.32 -12.60
C GLY A 427 0.67 22.85 -12.56
N PRO A 428 1.28 23.38 -11.50
CA PRO A 428 2.02 22.75 -10.40
C PRO A 428 1.15 22.29 -9.21
N VAL A 429 -0.14 22.64 -9.18
CA VAL A 429 -1.07 22.33 -8.08
C VAL A 429 -1.62 20.92 -8.24
N THR A 430 -1.43 20.07 -7.24
CA THR A 430 -2.08 18.75 -7.18
C THR A 430 -3.49 18.86 -6.58
N ALA A 431 -4.43 18.04 -7.07
CA ALA A 431 -5.77 17.99 -6.48
C ALA A 431 -5.81 17.23 -5.14
N GLN A 432 -4.86 16.34 -4.93
CA GLN A 432 -4.61 15.68 -3.64
C GLN A 432 -3.10 15.48 -3.48
N ASP A 433 -2.60 15.66 -2.25
CA ASP A 433 -1.23 15.32 -1.88
C ASP A 433 -1.03 13.80 -1.77
N ARG A 434 0.18 13.36 -1.45
CA ARG A 434 0.51 11.93 -1.28
C ARG A 434 -0.29 11.25 -0.15
N TRP A 435 -0.86 12.03 0.76
CA TRP A 435 -1.70 11.56 1.86
C TRP A 435 -3.20 11.51 1.50
N GLU A 436 -3.55 11.86 0.23
CA GLU A 436 -4.90 11.78 -0.33
C GLU A 436 -5.91 12.75 0.29
N GLU A 437 -5.43 13.84 0.88
CA GLU A 437 -6.28 14.72 1.70
C GLU A 437 -6.44 16.13 1.12
N ASN A 438 -5.34 16.82 0.85
CA ASN A 438 -5.37 18.25 0.53
C ASN A 438 -4.91 18.57 -0.89
N ALA A 439 -5.56 19.56 -1.50
CA ALA A 439 -5.13 20.19 -2.74
C ALA A 439 -4.15 21.30 -2.46
N GLY A 440 -3.14 21.50 -3.33
CA GLY A 440 -2.18 22.58 -3.17
C GLY A 440 -0.83 22.35 -3.82
N TYR A 441 0.13 23.18 -3.44
CA TYR A 441 1.54 23.03 -3.79
C TYR A 441 2.21 22.15 -2.74
N SER A 442 2.50 20.92 -3.08
CA SER A 442 3.14 19.93 -2.19
C SER A 442 4.61 19.77 -2.56
N PRO A 443 5.55 19.92 -1.62
CA PRO A 443 6.98 19.76 -1.90
C PRO A 443 7.31 18.33 -2.36
N SER A 444 6.63 17.31 -1.82
CA SER A 444 6.78 15.92 -2.26
C SER A 444 6.32 15.72 -3.71
N THR A 445 5.13 16.21 -4.05
CA THR A 445 4.59 16.10 -5.41
C THR A 445 5.47 16.85 -6.42
N LEU A 446 5.90 18.07 -6.11
CA LEU A 446 6.79 18.86 -6.95
C LEU A 446 8.11 18.12 -7.20
N ALA A 447 8.70 17.52 -6.16
CA ALA A 447 9.94 16.74 -6.27
C ALA A 447 9.80 15.60 -7.28
N VAL A 448 8.77 14.78 -7.15
CA VAL A 448 8.53 13.63 -8.06
C VAL A 448 8.25 14.11 -9.48
N VAL A 449 7.44 15.15 -9.65
CA VAL A 449 7.11 15.74 -10.97
C VAL A 449 8.36 16.27 -11.66
N ILE A 450 9.19 17.07 -10.98
CA ILE A 450 10.45 17.60 -11.53
C ILE A 450 11.35 16.45 -11.96
N ALA A 451 11.57 15.46 -11.10
CA ALA A 451 12.40 14.29 -11.38
C ALA A 451 11.89 13.52 -12.61
N ALA A 452 10.59 13.27 -12.70
CA ALA A 452 9.97 12.55 -13.82
C ALA A 452 10.10 13.31 -15.16
N LEU A 453 9.91 14.64 -15.13
CA LEU A 453 10.08 15.47 -16.33
C LEU A 453 11.53 15.48 -16.81
N VAL A 454 12.50 15.55 -15.88
CA VAL A 454 13.93 15.44 -16.24
C VAL A 454 14.24 14.08 -16.86
N CYS A 455 13.75 12.97 -16.29
CA CYS A 455 13.92 11.64 -16.89
C CYS A 455 13.30 11.56 -18.30
N THR A 456 12.11 12.15 -18.49
CA THR A 456 11.44 12.18 -19.81
C THR A 456 12.27 12.96 -20.83
N ALA A 457 12.83 14.09 -20.43
CA ALA A 457 13.66 14.92 -21.30
C ALA A 457 14.98 14.23 -21.66
N GLU A 458 15.66 13.60 -20.69
CA GLU A 458 16.89 12.85 -20.96
C GLU A 458 16.64 11.68 -21.94
N TRP A 459 15.55 10.94 -21.73
CA TRP A 459 15.19 9.89 -22.68
C TRP A 459 14.85 10.44 -24.07
N ALA A 460 14.17 11.58 -24.16
CA ALA A 460 13.94 12.25 -25.44
C ALA A 460 15.23 12.66 -26.14
N LYS A 461 16.24 13.14 -25.40
CA LYS A 461 17.59 13.46 -25.95
C LYS A 461 18.29 12.20 -26.47
N GLU A 462 18.28 11.10 -25.73
CA GLU A 462 18.85 9.81 -26.17
C GLU A 462 18.22 9.36 -27.52
N LEU A 463 16.96 9.70 -27.76
CA LEU A 463 16.25 9.43 -29.02
C LEU A 463 16.44 10.52 -30.12
N GLY A 464 17.29 11.51 -29.88
CA GLY A 464 17.54 12.63 -30.81
C GLY A 464 16.39 13.63 -30.91
N LYS A 465 15.46 13.64 -29.92
CA LYS A 465 14.28 14.52 -29.86
C LYS A 465 14.56 15.77 -29.00
N THR A 466 15.53 16.57 -29.41
CA THR A 466 16.02 17.73 -28.61
C THR A 466 14.96 18.80 -28.36
N GLU A 467 14.13 19.09 -29.35
CA GLU A 467 13.08 20.15 -29.20
C GLU A 467 12.08 19.84 -28.09
N VAL A 468 11.56 18.61 -28.03
CA VAL A 468 10.66 18.21 -26.95
C VAL A 468 11.38 18.09 -25.62
N ALA A 469 12.63 17.65 -25.60
CA ALA A 469 13.46 17.62 -24.39
C ALA A 469 13.63 19.03 -23.81
N ASP A 470 14.00 20.01 -24.62
CA ASP A 470 14.18 21.40 -24.21
C ASP A 470 12.85 22.03 -23.71
N PHE A 471 11.74 21.67 -24.36
CA PHE A 471 10.42 22.13 -23.92
C PHE A 471 10.08 21.59 -22.51
N ILE A 472 10.29 20.29 -22.28
CA ILE A 472 10.04 19.65 -20.98
C ILE A 472 10.97 20.20 -19.90
N LEU A 473 12.27 20.37 -20.21
CA LEU A 473 13.24 20.94 -19.27
C LEU A 473 12.92 22.38 -18.89
N ALA A 474 12.43 23.19 -19.83
CA ALA A 474 12.01 24.54 -19.53
C ALA A 474 10.91 24.57 -18.45
N TYR A 475 9.97 23.62 -18.50
CA TYR A 475 8.92 23.49 -17.48
C TYR A 475 9.47 22.93 -16.16
N ALA A 476 10.33 21.91 -16.19
CA ALA A 476 10.96 21.35 -15.00
C ALA A 476 11.83 22.38 -14.25
N ASP A 477 12.61 23.20 -14.98
CA ASP A 477 13.43 24.26 -14.41
C ASP A 477 12.59 25.37 -13.78
N TRP A 478 11.46 25.70 -14.41
CA TRP A 478 10.52 26.66 -13.85
C TRP A 478 9.93 26.14 -12.55
N LEU A 479 9.48 24.86 -12.50
CA LEU A 479 9.01 24.27 -11.25
C LEU A 479 10.09 24.32 -10.16
N ALA A 480 11.32 23.88 -10.50
CA ALA A 480 12.44 23.82 -9.56
C ALA A 480 12.80 25.20 -8.99
N ALA A 481 12.63 26.27 -9.79
CA ALA A 481 12.90 27.65 -9.38
C ALA A 481 11.85 28.21 -8.39
N HIS A 482 10.64 27.66 -8.37
CA HIS A 482 9.53 28.18 -7.57
C HIS A 482 9.14 27.28 -6.38
N VAL A 483 9.83 26.16 -6.15
CA VAL A 483 9.50 25.22 -5.05
C VAL A 483 9.43 25.96 -3.72
N GLU A 484 10.46 26.76 -3.39
CA GLU A 484 10.53 27.49 -2.11
C GLU A 484 9.49 28.61 -2.02
N GLU A 485 9.24 29.33 -3.11
CA GLU A 485 8.21 30.37 -3.15
C GLU A 485 6.83 29.80 -2.76
N TRP A 486 6.54 28.61 -3.23
CA TRP A 486 5.23 27.99 -2.98
C TRP A 486 5.14 27.20 -1.68
N THR A 487 6.24 26.69 -1.15
CA THR A 487 6.20 25.67 -0.08
C THR A 487 7.03 25.99 1.15
N VAL A 488 7.68 27.15 1.21
CA VAL A 488 8.48 27.57 2.37
C VAL A 488 7.81 28.75 3.06
N THR A 489 7.57 28.61 4.36
CA THR A 489 7.21 29.75 5.22
C THR A 489 8.45 30.50 5.68
N THR A 490 8.32 31.80 5.94
CA THR A 490 9.31 32.64 6.61
C THR A 490 8.80 33.17 7.95
N GLU A 491 7.58 32.78 8.33
CA GLU A 491 6.86 33.25 9.53
C GLU A 491 6.37 32.02 10.35
N GLY A 492 7.10 30.91 10.33
CA GLY A 492 6.79 29.75 11.14
C GLY A 492 6.94 30.01 12.64
N GLU A 493 6.07 29.43 13.46
CA GLU A 493 5.97 29.66 14.90
C GLU A 493 6.20 28.40 15.75
N LEU A 494 6.47 27.23 15.10
CA LEU A 494 6.52 25.92 15.76
C LEU A 494 7.76 25.74 16.64
N ILE A 495 8.92 26.26 16.20
CA ILE A 495 10.20 26.17 16.92
C ILE A 495 10.83 27.55 16.98
N GLU A 496 11.18 27.97 18.19
CA GLU A 496 11.84 29.28 18.41
C GLU A 496 13.16 29.37 17.62
N GLY A 497 13.35 30.44 16.87
CA GLY A 497 14.56 30.67 16.07
C GLY A 497 14.55 29.99 14.68
N LEU A 498 13.53 29.24 14.33
CA LEU A 498 13.41 28.55 13.02
C LEU A 498 12.15 29.00 12.25
N PRO A 499 11.99 30.27 11.91
CA PRO A 499 10.78 30.73 11.23
C PRO A 499 10.72 30.32 9.75
N ARG A 500 11.86 29.92 9.16
CA ARG A 500 11.97 29.57 7.74
C ARG A 500 12.11 28.06 7.54
N HIS A 501 11.03 27.43 7.07
CA HIS A 501 11.05 25.98 6.82
C HIS A 501 9.99 25.58 5.79
N TYR A 502 10.12 24.38 5.22
CA TYR A 502 9.09 23.78 4.38
C TYR A 502 7.83 23.46 5.19
N ILE A 503 6.67 23.82 4.63
CA ILE A 503 5.36 23.41 5.16
C ILE A 503 4.90 22.12 4.49
N ARG A 504 3.94 21.40 5.08
CA ARG A 504 3.38 20.15 4.51
C ARG A 504 2.86 20.38 3.09
N ILE A 505 2.00 21.37 2.92
CA ILE A 505 1.39 21.75 1.65
C ILE A 505 0.89 23.19 1.76
N ASN A 506 1.05 23.97 0.70
CA ASN A 506 0.42 25.28 0.59
C ASN A 506 -0.92 25.12 -0.14
N PRO A 507 -2.07 25.25 0.57
CA PRO A 507 -3.38 24.99 0.01
C PRO A 507 -3.72 25.89 -1.18
N ALA A 508 -4.24 25.29 -2.25
CA ALA A 508 -4.70 26.01 -3.43
C ALA A 508 -5.83 25.23 -4.11
N ASP A 509 -6.78 25.95 -4.72
CA ASP A 509 -7.83 25.35 -5.52
C ASP A 509 -7.22 24.69 -6.79
N PRO A 510 -7.39 23.41 -7.04
CA PRO A 510 -6.80 22.74 -8.20
C PRO A 510 -7.46 23.13 -9.54
N VAL A 511 -8.60 23.82 -9.51
CA VAL A 511 -9.30 24.28 -10.71
C VAL A 511 -8.95 25.72 -11.07
N ALA A 512 -8.82 26.58 -10.05
CA ALA A 512 -8.52 27.98 -10.20
C ALA A 512 -7.52 28.44 -9.13
N PRO A 513 -6.27 27.92 -9.16
CA PRO A 513 -5.29 28.25 -8.13
C PRO A 513 -4.89 29.72 -8.16
N ASP A 514 -4.57 30.26 -6.99
CA ASP A 514 -3.80 31.48 -6.89
C ASP A 514 -2.32 31.14 -7.14
N PRO A 515 -1.74 31.59 -8.27
CA PRO A 515 -0.34 31.29 -8.59
C PRO A 515 0.66 32.00 -7.64
N HIS A 516 0.20 32.95 -6.85
CA HIS A 516 0.98 33.71 -5.87
C HIS A 516 0.47 33.48 -4.44
N ALA A 517 -0.10 32.31 -4.15
CA ALA A 517 -0.53 31.92 -2.81
C ALA A 517 0.65 31.97 -1.83
N ASP A 518 0.58 32.90 -0.86
CA ASP A 518 1.64 33.13 0.13
C ASP A 518 1.55 32.06 1.24
N PRO A 519 2.56 31.18 1.41
CA PRO A 519 2.57 30.17 2.47
C PRO A 519 2.41 30.74 3.88
N ASN A 520 2.77 32.00 4.08
CA ASN A 520 2.64 32.67 5.39
C ASN A 520 1.18 33.03 5.72
N LYS A 521 0.30 33.12 4.74
CA LYS A 521 -1.09 33.63 4.88
C LYS A 521 -2.16 32.59 4.64
N THR A 522 -1.84 31.52 3.94
CA THR A 522 -2.83 30.48 3.62
C THR A 522 -3.28 29.73 4.86
N ILE A 523 -4.51 29.22 4.80
CA ILE A 523 -5.15 28.43 5.86
C ILE A 523 -5.47 27.06 5.31
N ILE A 524 -5.16 26.01 6.06
CA ILE A 524 -5.44 24.63 5.72
C ILE A 524 -6.54 24.06 6.61
N GLN A 525 -7.49 23.36 5.99
CA GLN A 525 -8.43 22.47 6.68
C GLN A 525 -7.93 21.04 6.57
N LEU A 526 -7.59 20.44 7.68
CA LEU A 526 -7.11 19.06 7.75
C LEU A 526 -8.29 18.09 7.78
N ALA A 527 -8.09 16.93 7.14
CA ALA A 527 -9.05 15.85 7.13
C ALA A 527 -9.18 15.16 8.49
N ASN A 528 -10.12 14.19 8.59
CA ASN A 528 -10.25 13.28 9.73
C ASN A 528 -10.35 13.96 11.11
N GLY A 529 -10.92 15.16 11.16
CA GLY A 529 -11.06 15.90 12.41
C GLY A 529 -9.84 16.72 12.84
N GLY A 530 -8.80 16.83 11.98
CA GLY A 530 -7.57 17.57 12.28
C GLY A 530 -7.73 19.08 12.45
N GLY A 531 -8.88 19.69 12.06
CA GLY A 531 -9.20 21.09 12.30
C GLY A 531 -8.69 22.06 11.23
N ILE A 532 -8.74 23.34 11.56
CA ILE A 532 -8.33 24.45 10.67
C ILE A 532 -7.12 25.15 11.28
N HIS A 533 -6.05 25.30 10.50
CA HIS A 533 -4.79 25.85 10.96
C HIS A 533 -4.16 26.81 9.93
N PRO A 534 -3.31 27.78 10.35
CA PRO A 534 -2.41 28.46 9.42
C PRO A 534 -1.50 27.42 8.75
N ALA A 535 -1.39 27.41 7.42
CA ALA A 535 -0.58 26.43 6.70
C ALA A 535 0.90 26.47 7.12
N ARG A 536 1.43 27.67 7.47
CA ARG A 536 2.79 27.87 7.99
C ARG A 536 3.10 27.05 9.25
N ASN A 537 2.08 26.63 10.00
CA ASN A 537 2.21 25.86 11.24
C ASN A 537 1.81 24.39 11.06
N VAL A 538 1.68 23.89 9.81
CA VAL A 538 1.46 22.48 9.52
C VAL A 538 2.64 21.94 8.73
N VAL A 539 3.42 21.06 9.35
CA VAL A 539 4.69 20.53 8.83
C VAL A 539 4.63 19.02 8.65
N GLY A 540 5.39 18.51 7.69
CA GLY A 540 5.55 17.08 7.37
C GLY A 540 6.90 16.80 6.73
N GLY A 541 7.27 15.52 6.63
CA GLY A 541 8.52 15.08 5.99
C GLY A 541 8.51 15.17 4.45
N ASP A 542 7.51 15.79 3.85
CA ASP A 542 7.27 15.79 2.40
C ASP A 542 8.42 16.38 1.57
N PHE A 543 9.14 17.37 2.11
CA PHE A 543 10.29 18.00 1.47
C PHE A 543 11.51 17.08 1.33
N LEU A 544 11.58 15.97 2.09
CA LEU A 544 12.68 14.99 1.99
C LEU A 544 12.82 14.41 0.58
N HIS A 545 11.72 14.34 -0.17
CA HIS A 545 11.74 13.92 -1.56
C HIS A 545 12.56 14.85 -2.47
N LEU A 546 12.68 16.14 -2.16
CA LEU A 546 13.56 17.06 -2.89
C LEU A 546 15.03 16.63 -2.79
N VAL A 547 15.45 16.13 -1.64
CA VAL A 547 16.80 15.59 -1.44
C VAL A 547 16.92 14.20 -2.05
N ARG A 548 15.95 13.31 -1.78
CA ARG A 548 15.97 11.91 -2.21
C ARG A 548 16.08 11.77 -3.73
N PHE A 549 15.31 12.57 -4.48
CA PHE A 549 15.32 12.53 -5.96
C PHE A 549 16.40 13.44 -6.59
N GLY A 550 17.25 14.13 -5.79
CA GLY A 550 18.38 14.89 -6.27
C GLY A 550 18.05 16.30 -6.78
N ILE A 551 17.06 16.98 -6.22
CA ILE A 551 16.66 18.34 -6.60
C ILE A 551 17.26 19.38 -5.67
N ARG A 552 17.47 19.03 -4.40
CA ARG A 552 18.10 19.90 -3.38
C ARG A 552 19.21 19.15 -2.67
N LYS A 553 20.17 19.94 -2.16
CA LYS A 553 21.26 19.40 -1.33
C LYS A 553 20.75 19.09 0.07
N PRO A 554 21.25 18.04 0.72
CA PRO A 554 20.88 17.72 2.09
C PRO A 554 21.37 18.76 3.11
N ASP A 555 22.42 19.52 2.78
CA ASP A 555 23.01 20.58 3.59
C ASP A 555 22.47 21.98 3.25
N ASP A 556 21.45 22.09 2.39
CA ASP A 556 20.72 23.34 2.16
C ASP A 556 20.18 23.89 3.49
N ALA A 557 20.27 25.19 3.70
CA ALA A 557 19.88 25.83 4.97
C ALA A 557 18.41 25.59 5.29
N ILE A 558 17.50 25.70 4.29
CA ILE A 558 16.06 25.51 4.50
C ILE A 558 15.76 24.04 4.80
N VAL A 559 16.45 23.11 4.13
CA VAL A 559 16.31 21.67 4.38
C VAL A 559 16.73 21.36 5.82
N ARG A 560 17.87 21.87 6.30
CA ARG A 560 18.34 21.67 7.68
C ARG A 560 17.38 22.24 8.72
N ASP A 561 16.96 23.50 8.52
CA ASP A 561 15.98 24.13 9.41
C ASP A 561 14.66 23.32 9.46
N SER A 562 14.21 22.81 8.30
CA SER A 562 13.01 21.96 8.22
C SER A 562 13.18 20.61 8.92
N ILE A 563 14.37 20.01 8.88
CA ILE A 563 14.67 18.79 9.65
C ILE A 563 14.53 19.04 11.15
N GLU A 564 15.10 20.16 11.64
CA GLU A 564 15.01 20.50 13.06
C GLU A 564 13.54 20.75 13.48
N VAL A 565 12.76 21.36 12.60
CA VAL A 565 11.33 21.59 12.87
C VAL A 565 10.55 20.28 12.92
N ILE A 566 10.69 19.38 11.95
CA ILE A 566 9.95 18.10 11.97
C ILE A 566 10.45 17.18 13.07
N ASP A 567 11.74 17.21 13.42
CA ASP A 567 12.27 16.43 14.55
C ASP A 567 11.74 16.96 15.89
N GLY A 568 11.54 18.28 16.02
CA GLY A 568 10.94 18.87 17.21
C GLY A 568 9.44 18.68 17.36
N VAL A 569 8.71 18.49 16.25
CA VAL A 569 7.23 18.48 16.22
C VAL A 569 6.65 17.07 16.00
N LEU A 570 7.27 16.23 15.14
CA LEU A 570 6.69 14.97 14.66
C LEU A 570 7.42 13.73 15.14
N LYS A 571 8.66 13.88 15.62
CA LYS A 571 9.47 12.76 16.09
C LYS A 571 8.99 12.25 17.44
N HIS A 572 8.88 10.94 17.55
CA HIS A 572 8.60 10.21 18.78
C HIS A 572 9.71 9.20 19.04
N GLU A 573 10.22 9.17 20.27
CA GLU A 573 11.17 8.14 20.68
C GLU A 573 10.39 6.91 21.14
N LEU A 574 10.36 5.88 20.29
CA LEU A 574 9.73 4.60 20.59
C LEU A 574 10.79 3.63 21.16
N PRO A 575 10.40 2.56 21.87
CA PRO A 575 11.35 1.58 22.40
C PRO A 575 12.28 0.97 21.35
N GLN A 576 11.81 0.86 20.11
CA GLN A 576 12.52 0.28 18.97
C GLN A 576 13.37 1.29 18.20
N GLY A 577 13.20 2.58 18.47
CA GLY A 577 13.89 3.66 17.80
C GLY A 577 12.98 4.82 17.40
N PRO A 578 13.51 5.83 16.71
CA PRO A 578 12.75 7.02 16.37
C PRO A 578 11.69 6.74 15.31
N GLY A 579 10.47 7.21 15.53
CA GLY A 579 9.37 7.22 14.59
C GLY A 579 8.87 8.65 14.31
N TRP A 580 8.27 8.88 13.16
CA TRP A 580 7.69 10.18 12.78
C TRP A 580 6.22 10.00 12.39
N ARG A 581 5.40 11.00 12.78
CA ARG A 581 4.03 11.16 12.29
C ARG A 581 4.03 11.81 10.90
N ARG A 582 2.96 11.63 10.12
CA ARG A 582 2.84 12.22 8.79
C ARG A 582 2.94 13.75 8.84
N TYR A 583 2.18 14.37 9.73
CA TYR A 583 2.15 15.80 9.99
C TYR A 583 1.47 16.08 11.35
N ASN A 584 1.65 17.27 11.89
CA ASN A 584 0.99 17.67 13.13
C ASN A 584 -0.51 17.92 12.91
N HIS A 585 -1.32 17.60 13.93
CA HIS A 585 -2.79 17.62 13.89
C HIS A 585 -3.41 16.58 12.95
N ASP A 586 -2.67 15.56 12.55
CA ASP A 586 -3.20 14.44 11.75
C ASP A 586 -4.27 13.68 12.53
N GLY A 587 -5.45 13.53 11.92
CA GLY A 587 -6.59 12.81 12.49
C GLY A 587 -6.74 11.37 12.01
N TYR A 588 -5.87 10.85 11.10
CA TYR A 588 -5.97 9.50 10.57
C TYR A 588 -5.16 8.50 11.38
N GLY A 589 -5.81 7.73 12.23
CA GLY A 589 -5.17 6.67 13.02
C GLY A 589 -5.96 6.26 14.25
N GLN A 590 -5.40 5.32 15.00
CA GLN A 590 -5.96 4.78 16.24
C GLN A 590 -6.20 5.90 17.25
N LYS A 591 -7.37 5.91 17.90
CA LYS A 591 -7.71 6.90 18.93
C LYS A 591 -6.85 6.75 20.19
N ASP A 592 -6.75 7.81 21.01
CA ASP A 592 -5.92 7.81 22.23
C ASP A 592 -6.39 6.81 23.31
N ASP A 593 -7.64 6.41 23.29
CA ASP A 593 -8.17 5.39 24.20
C ASP A 593 -7.94 3.95 23.70
N GLY A 594 -7.31 3.78 22.51
CA GLY A 594 -7.07 2.51 21.85
C GLY A 594 -8.24 2.01 21.01
N SER A 595 -9.33 2.77 20.88
CA SER A 595 -10.43 2.40 19.99
C SER A 595 -10.07 2.62 18.51
N ALA A 596 -10.76 1.90 17.62
CA ALA A 596 -10.51 1.93 16.19
C ALA A 596 -10.81 3.31 15.58
N PHE A 597 -10.14 3.62 14.48
CA PHE A 597 -10.47 4.76 13.64
C PHE A 597 -11.87 4.59 13.00
N ASP A 598 -12.70 5.61 13.10
CA ASP A 598 -14.06 5.65 12.58
C ASP A 598 -14.37 6.90 11.73
N GLY A 599 -13.33 7.52 11.17
CA GLY A 599 -13.38 8.80 10.45
C GLY A 599 -12.72 9.94 11.23
N THR A 600 -12.42 9.71 12.52
CA THR A 600 -11.65 10.61 13.38
C THR A 600 -10.72 9.80 14.28
N GLY A 601 -9.53 10.34 14.57
CA GLY A 601 -8.54 9.68 15.40
C GLY A 601 -7.32 10.54 15.64
N VAL A 602 -6.17 9.89 15.80
CA VAL A 602 -4.87 10.53 16.00
C VAL A 602 -3.87 9.89 15.07
N GLY A 603 -3.24 10.68 14.20
CA GLY A 603 -2.17 10.21 13.32
C GLY A 603 -1.01 9.67 14.14
N ARG A 604 -0.61 8.43 13.87
CA ARG A 604 0.45 7.72 14.59
C ARG A 604 1.75 7.72 13.78
N CYS A 605 2.83 7.25 14.37
CA CYS A 605 4.11 7.10 13.68
C CYS A 605 4.03 6.07 12.55
N TRP A 606 4.70 6.35 11.43
CA TRP A 606 4.74 5.48 10.26
C TRP A 606 6.16 4.94 10.04
N PRO A 607 6.37 3.62 9.91
CA PRO A 607 7.68 3.05 9.59
C PRO A 607 8.32 3.62 8.33
N ILE A 608 7.52 3.93 7.29
CA ILE A 608 8.02 4.53 6.04
C ILE A 608 8.74 5.86 6.29
N LEU A 609 8.27 6.69 7.23
CA LEU A 609 8.88 7.98 7.52
C LEU A 609 10.23 7.83 8.24
N THR A 610 10.39 6.76 9.03
CA THR A 610 11.70 6.36 9.57
C THR A 610 12.66 5.98 8.45
N GLY A 611 12.19 5.24 7.44
CA GLY A 611 12.97 4.91 6.25
C GLY A 611 13.34 6.14 5.42
N GLU A 612 12.38 7.01 5.13
CA GLU A 612 12.63 8.29 4.41
C GLU A 612 13.65 9.16 5.15
N ARG A 613 13.57 9.21 6.47
CA ARG A 613 14.54 9.92 7.31
C ARG A 613 15.93 9.28 7.23
N GLY A 614 16.00 7.93 7.18
CA GLY A 614 17.22 7.18 6.95
C GLY A 614 17.87 7.47 5.59
N HIS A 615 17.08 7.63 4.52
CA HIS A 615 17.56 8.05 3.21
C HIS A 615 18.16 9.48 3.24
N TYR A 616 17.53 10.39 3.97
CA TYR A 616 18.08 11.73 4.16
C TYR A 616 19.44 11.69 4.89
N GLU A 617 19.57 10.89 5.96
CA GLU A 617 20.84 10.72 6.67
C GLU A 617 21.94 10.21 5.73
N LEU A 618 21.62 9.21 4.92
CA LEU A 618 22.56 8.68 3.92
C LEU A 618 22.95 9.75 2.90
N ALA A 619 21.98 10.50 2.36
CA ALA A 619 22.24 11.58 1.41
C ALA A 619 23.12 12.68 2.03
N ALA A 620 23.01 12.93 3.34
CA ALA A 620 23.82 13.85 4.11
C ALA A 620 25.19 13.26 4.52
N GLY A 621 25.55 12.06 4.05
CA GLY A 621 26.81 11.41 4.35
C GLY A 621 26.90 10.83 5.76
N ARG A 622 25.77 10.63 6.43
CA ARG A 622 25.68 10.04 7.77
C ARG A 622 25.25 8.57 7.71
N ASP A 623 25.48 7.84 8.81
CA ASP A 623 25.13 6.43 8.87
C ASP A 623 23.62 6.19 8.96
N SER A 624 23.04 5.46 8.00
CA SER A 624 21.62 5.09 7.98
C SER A 624 21.31 3.79 8.75
N LYS A 625 22.32 3.08 9.26
CA LYS A 625 22.14 1.79 9.96
C LYS A 625 21.21 1.87 11.17
N PRO A 626 21.20 2.93 11.99
CA PRO A 626 20.24 3.07 13.09
C PRO A 626 18.77 3.06 12.62
N PHE A 627 18.48 3.64 11.45
CA PHE A 627 17.14 3.67 10.87
C PHE A 627 16.73 2.30 10.31
N ILE A 628 17.65 1.57 9.70
CA ILE A 628 17.46 0.17 9.31
C ILE A 628 17.10 -0.68 10.52
N ARG A 629 17.86 -0.56 11.61
CA ARG A 629 17.57 -1.26 12.89
C ARG A 629 16.19 -0.91 13.41
N SER A 630 15.82 0.37 13.44
CA SER A 630 14.50 0.78 13.91
C SER A 630 13.38 0.14 13.09
N MET A 631 13.52 0.07 11.75
CA MET A 631 12.54 -0.58 10.89
C MET A 631 12.49 -2.09 11.12
N GLU A 632 13.63 -2.75 11.34
CA GLU A 632 13.69 -4.17 11.71
C GLU A 632 12.99 -4.44 13.05
N ASP A 633 13.24 -3.58 14.04
CA ASP A 633 12.66 -3.69 15.38
C ASP A 633 11.17 -3.27 15.45
N PHE A 634 10.64 -2.53 14.45
CA PHE A 634 9.22 -2.21 14.31
C PHE A 634 8.39 -3.36 13.73
N ALA A 635 9.03 -4.33 13.10
CA ALA A 635 8.35 -5.51 12.63
C ALA A 635 7.81 -6.34 13.80
N ASN A 636 6.67 -6.99 13.60
CA ASN A 636 6.17 -7.94 14.58
C ASN A 636 6.97 -9.26 14.55
N GLU A 637 6.60 -10.21 15.41
CA GLU A 637 7.28 -11.54 15.51
C GLU A 637 7.28 -12.30 14.17
N GLY A 638 6.30 -12.07 13.31
CA GLY A 638 6.24 -12.62 11.96
C GLY A 638 6.95 -11.76 10.90
N GLY A 639 7.69 -10.71 11.30
CA GLY A 639 8.46 -9.86 10.39
C GLY A 639 7.61 -8.98 9.49
N MET A 640 6.35 -8.72 9.84
CA MET A 640 5.47 -7.83 9.07
C MET A 640 5.63 -6.38 9.53
N LEU A 641 5.78 -5.46 8.58
CA LEU A 641 5.76 -4.01 8.83
C LEU A 641 4.37 -3.43 8.64
N THR A 642 3.93 -2.68 9.63
CA THR A 642 2.63 -2.01 9.63
C THR A 642 2.65 -0.67 8.89
N GLU A 643 1.46 -0.13 8.64
CA GLU A 643 1.25 1.26 8.26
C GLU A 643 1.55 2.20 9.44
N GLN A 644 1.02 1.92 10.63
CA GLN A 644 1.11 2.79 11.79
C GLN A 644 1.53 2.05 13.05
N LEU A 645 2.40 2.70 13.83
CA LEU A 645 2.89 2.28 15.14
C LEU A 645 2.21 3.08 16.24
N TRP A 646 1.84 2.42 17.31
CA TRP A 646 1.32 3.09 18.48
C TRP A 646 2.41 3.94 19.16
N ASP A 647 2.16 5.21 19.33
CA ASP A 647 3.06 6.18 19.97
C ASP A 647 2.46 6.83 21.22
N GLY A 648 1.31 6.32 21.66
CA GLY A 648 0.64 6.72 22.89
C GLY A 648 1.08 5.91 24.12
N PRO A 649 0.45 6.15 25.30
CA PRO A 649 0.74 5.40 26.52
C PRO A 649 0.45 3.89 26.36
N ASP A 650 1.11 3.06 27.18
CA ASP A 650 0.80 1.63 27.25
C ASP A 650 -0.64 1.41 27.79
N LEU A 651 -1.51 0.82 26.97
CA LEU A 651 -2.89 0.49 27.31
C LEU A 651 -3.10 -0.99 27.63
N SER A 652 -2.05 -1.80 27.69
CA SER A 652 -2.12 -3.26 27.92
C SER A 652 -2.80 -3.66 29.24
N HIS A 653 -2.90 -2.75 30.21
CA HIS A 653 -3.53 -2.97 31.52
C HIS A 653 -5.01 -2.62 31.58
N LYS A 654 -5.58 -2.01 30.55
CA LYS A 654 -7.04 -1.79 30.46
C LYS A 654 -7.67 -3.12 30.04
N GLY A 655 -8.26 -3.79 31.00
CA GLY A 655 -8.80 -5.15 30.88
C GLY A 655 -9.72 -5.36 29.67
N ARG A 656 -9.87 -6.64 29.28
CA ARG A 656 -10.76 -7.11 28.20
C ARG A 656 -12.08 -6.37 28.21
N THR A 657 -12.41 -5.69 27.13
CA THR A 657 -13.76 -5.16 26.93
C THR A 657 -14.73 -6.33 26.78
N HIS A 658 -15.95 -6.16 27.28
CA HIS A 658 -17.03 -7.18 27.27
C HIS A 658 -17.45 -7.63 25.85
N SER A 659 -16.89 -7.04 24.79
CA SER A 659 -17.18 -7.36 23.38
C SER A 659 -16.44 -8.57 22.81
N GLY A 660 -15.60 -9.24 23.60
CA GLY A 660 -14.87 -10.43 23.14
C GLY A 660 -13.78 -10.15 22.08
N GLU A 661 -13.51 -8.89 21.81
CA GLU A 661 -12.39 -8.46 20.96
C GLU A 661 -11.08 -8.75 21.69
N SER A 662 -10.14 -9.43 21.01
CA SER A 662 -8.77 -9.49 21.48
C SER A 662 -8.26 -8.05 21.50
N GLY A 663 -8.25 -7.44 22.69
CA GLY A 663 -7.74 -6.08 22.84
C GLY A 663 -6.33 -6.06 22.24
N THR A 664 -6.14 -5.38 21.13
CA THR A 664 -4.81 -5.06 20.62
C THR A 664 -4.08 -4.39 21.77
N HIS A 665 -3.03 -5.04 22.27
CA HIS A 665 -2.22 -4.48 23.35
C HIS A 665 -1.48 -3.28 22.79
N MET A 666 -2.11 -2.09 22.84
CA MET A 666 -1.51 -0.84 22.41
C MET A 666 -0.33 -0.50 23.31
N LYS A 667 0.87 -0.87 22.85
CA LYS A 667 2.15 -0.55 23.48
C LYS A 667 2.96 0.34 22.56
N PRO A 668 3.73 1.30 23.08
CA PRO A 668 4.60 2.12 22.25
C PRO A 668 5.50 1.29 21.36
N GLY A 669 5.51 1.60 20.06
CA GLY A 669 6.27 0.89 19.02
C GLY A 669 5.63 -0.38 18.48
N CYS A 670 4.47 -0.82 19.01
CA CYS A 670 3.71 -1.93 18.44
C CYS A 670 2.76 -1.46 17.34
N PRO A 671 2.37 -2.35 16.40
CA PRO A 671 1.38 -2.04 15.37
C PRO A 671 0.04 -1.60 15.97
N THR A 672 -0.64 -0.68 15.29
CA THR A 672 -2.05 -0.32 15.55
C THR A 672 -3.00 -1.23 14.77
N GLY A 673 -4.29 -0.88 14.71
CA GLY A 673 -5.27 -1.53 13.84
C GLY A 673 -5.20 -1.11 12.36
N ALA A 674 -4.22 -0.30 11.96
CA ALA A 674 -3.98 0.09 10.58
C ALA A 674 -3.52 -1.09 9.69
N ALA A 675 -3.31 -0.88 8.40
CA ALA A 675 -2.93 -1.95 7.46
C ALA A 675 -1.60 -2.63 7.84
N MET A 676 -1.59 -3.97 7.77
CA MET A 676 -0.40 -4.78 8.03
C MET A 676 -0.49 -6.13 7.29
N PRO A 677 0.56 -6.57 6.57
CA PRO A 677 1.72 -5.75 6.21
C PRO A 677 1.34 -4.61 5.27
N LEU A 678 2.08 -3.52 5.32
CA LEU A 678 2.01 -2.49 4.29
C LEU A 678 3.16 -2.67 3.29
N CYS A 679 2.84 -2.90 2.01
CA CYS A 679 3.87 -3.06 0.97
C CYS A 679 4.80 -1.86 0.88
N TRP A 680 4.29 -0.64 1.04
CA TRP A 680 5.10 0.58 1.02
C TRP A 680 6.15 0.59 2.14
N SER A 681 5.81 0.14 3.36
CA SER A 681 6.77 0.02 4.47
C SER A 681 7.88 -1.00 4.18
N HIS A 682 7.52 -2.18 3.65
CA HIS A 682 8.50 -3.18 3.23
C HIS A 682 9.38 -2.69 2.07
N ALA A 683 8.78 -1.97 1.11
CA ALA A 683 9.50 -1.40 -0.03
C ALA A 683 10.50 -0.33 0.41
N GLU A 684 10.11 0.54 1.32
CA GLU A 684 10.99 1.57 1.89
C GLU A 684 12.18 0.96 2.62
N TYR A 685 11.94 -0.07 3.43
CA TYR A 685 13.00 -0.79 4.11
C TYR A 685 14.01 -1.41 3.13
N VAL A 686 13.52 -2.14 2.11
CA VAL A 686 14.38 -2.76 1.09
C VAL A 686 15.17 -1.70 0.31
N ALA A 687 14.53 -0.60 -0.06
CA ALA A 687 15.18 0.51 -0.75
C ALA A 687 16.27 1.16 0.12
N LEU A 688 16.04 1.31 1.43
CA LEU A 688 17.02 1.87 2.36
C LEU A 688 18.23 0.94 2.56
N VAL A 689 18.02 -0.37 2.70
CA VAL A 689 19.10 -1.37 2.78
C VAL A 689 19.96 -1.30 1.52
N ARG A 690 19.35 -1.29 0.33
CA ARG A 690 20.07 -1.15 -0.93
C ARG A 690 20.80 0.18 -1.02
N SER A 691 20.18 1.28 -0.66
CA SER A 691 20.79 2.61 -0.70
C SER A 691 22.01 2.68 0.21
N ARG A 692 21.96 2.06 1.40
CA ARG A 692 23.10 1.93 2.28
C ARG A 692 24.25 1.18 1.62
N HIS A 693 23.97 0.04 1.00
CA HIS A 693 24.96 -0.76 0.27
C HIS A 693 25.65 0.06 -0.82
N ASP A 694 24.88 0.79 -1.62
CA ASP A 694 25.39 1.60 -2.72
C ASP A 694 26.07 2.90 -2.23
N GLY A 695 25.84 3.31 -0.97
CA GLY A 695 26.34 4.59 -0.41
C GLY A 695 25.59 5.81 -0.97
N VAL A 696 24.48 5.60 -1.67
CA VAL A 696 23.65 6.64 -2.30
C VAL A 696 22.21 6.17 -2.39
N CYS A 697 21.23 7.08 -2.31
CA CYS A 697 19.84 6.71 -2.51
C CYS A 697 19.63 6.00 -3.84
N PHE A 698 19.18 4.75 -3.81
CA PHE A 698 19.01 3.89 -4.99
C PHE A 698 18.04 4.51 -6.02
N ASP A 699 17.06 5.25 -5.54
CA ASP A 699 16.05 5.90 -6.38
C ASP A 699 16.36 7.38 -6.68
N ARG A 700 17.57 7.87 -6.35
CA ARG A 700 18.03 9.19 -6.80
C ARG A 700 18.00 9.26 -8.32
N VAL A 701 17.53 10.37 -8.84
CA VAL A 701 17.50 10.65 -10.28
C VAL A 701 18.78 11.41 -10.64
N ASP A 702 19.79 10.68 -11.11
CA ASP A 702 21.11 11.26 -11.42
C ASP A 702 21.05 12.44 -12.39
N PRO A 703 20.25 12.44 -13.49
CA PRO A 703 20.13 13.63 -14.33
C PRO A 703 19.54 14.84 -13.60
N ALA A 704 18.64 14.65 -12.64
CA ALA A 704 18.15 15.75 -11.81
C ALA A 704 19.22 16.24 -10.85
N PHE A 705 19.95 15.32 -10.22
CA PHE A 705 21.06 15.63 -9.33
C PHE A 705 22.18 16.43 -10.07
N GLU A 706 22.55 16.00 -11.24
CA GLU A 706 23.51 16.72 -12.08
C GLU A 706 23.01 18.12 -12.44
N ARG A 707 21.72 18.26 -12.79
CA ARG A 707 21.10 19.51 -13.23
C ARG A 707 20.90 20.53 -12.13
N TYR A 708 20.46 20.10 -10.93
CA TYR A 708 20.03 21.03 -9.88
C TYR A 708 20.99 21.10 -8.70
N VAL A 709 21.78 20.05 -8.45
CA VAL A 709 22.72 20.00 -7.32
C VAL A 709 24.16 20.28 -7.77
N LEU A 710 24.64 19.61 -8.82
CA LEU A 710 26.02 19.79 -9.31
C LEU A 710 26.16 21.03 -10.20
N ASN A 711 25.23 21.24 -11.12
CA ASN A 711 25.23 22.34 -12.08
C ASN A 711 23.92 23.13 -12.01
N PRO A 712 23.67 23.93 -10.96
CA PRO A 712 22.37 24.54 -10.71
C PRO A 712 21.81 25.29 -11.91
N ALA A 713 20.84 24.70 -12.57
CA ALA A 713 20.13 25.29 -13.70
C ALA A 713 19.26 26.45 -13.23
N GLN A 714 19.28 27.53 -14.02
CA GLN A 714 18.37 28.66 -13.80
C GLN A 714 17.25 28.63 -14.82
N SER A 715 16.03 28.83 -14.37
CA SER A 715 14.89 28.97 -15.27
C SER A 715 15.05 30.23 -16.12
N ARG A 716 14.94 30.08 -17.43
CA ARG A 716 14.86 31.20 -18.39
C ARG A 716 13.42 31.60 -18.64
N TYR A 717 12.46 30.84 -18.19
CA TYR A 717 11.04 30.99 -18.49
C TYR A 717 10.24 31.32 -17.25
N GLU A 718 9.18 32.11 -17.48
CA GLU A 718 7.97 32.12 -16.62
C GLU A 718 6.85 31.44 -17.41
N ILE A 719 6.14 30.51 -16.78
CA ILE A 719 5.16 29.69 -17.49
C ILE A 719 3.74 30.01 -17.05
N TRP A 720 2.95 30.43 -18.03
CA TRP A 720 1.53 30.67 -17.87
C TRP A 720 0.75 29.51 -18.48
N THR A 721 -0.20 28.99 -17.75
CA THR A 721 -1.20 28.05 -18.26
C THR A 721 -2.59 28.50 -17.84
N VAL A 722 -3.64 28.00 -18.50
CA VAL A 722 -5.03 28.29 -18.08
C VAL A 722 -5.29 27.79 -16.66
N ARG A 723 -4.60 26.71 -16.24
CA ARG A 723 -4.69 26.13 -14.89
C ARG A 723 -3.83 26.85 -13.85
N HIS A 724 -2.81 27.56 -14.29
CA HIS A 724 -1.90 28.33 -13.43
C HIS A 724 -1.64 29.69 -14.09
N PRO A 725 -2.60 30.63 -13.98
CA PRO A 725 -2.53 31.91 -14.67
C PRO A 725 -1.65 32.91 -13.91
N LEU A 726 -0.34 32.91 -14.16
CA LEU A 726 0.59 33.87 -13.59
C LEU A 726 0.10 35.33 -13.75
N ARG A 727 0.29 36.15 -12.73
CA ARG A 727 -0.05 37.59 -12.75
C ARG A 727 1.18 38.48 -12.72
N LEU A 728 2.35 37.92 -12.40
CA LEU A 728 3.62 38.61 -12.26
C LEU A 728 4.71 37.85 -13.02
N ALA A 729 5.62 38.55 -13.67
CA ALA A 729 6.80 37.97 -14.30
C ALA A 729 8.02 38.89 -14.09
N PRO A 730 9.20 38.36 -13.71
CA PRO A 730 10.41 39.14 -13.63
C PRO A 730 10.85 39.61 -15.01
N PRO A 731 11.47 40.79 -15.12
CA PRO A 731 12.06 41.27 -16.38
C PRO A 731 13.21 40.37 -16.83
N GLY A 732 13.39 40.25 -18.17
CA GLY A 732 14.48 39.46 -18.75
C GLY A 732 14.20 37.95 -18.87
N LYS A 733 13.05 37.46 -18.40
CA LYS A 733 12.58 36.11 -18.65
C LYS A 733 11.83 36.01 -19.99
N ILE A 734 11.54 34.78 -20.41
CA ILE A 734 10.63 34.52 -21.50
C ILE A 734 9.29 34.06 -20.89
N LEU A 735 8.23 34.87 -21.13
CA LEU A 735 6.88 34.43 -20.75
C LEU A 735 6.40 33.40 -21.76
N ARG A 736 6.29 32.12 -21.37
CA ARG A 736 5.73 31.05 -22.20
C ARG A 736 4.30 30.81 -21.82
N ILE A 737 3.39 30.95 -22.76
CA ILE A 737 1.98 30.64 -22.61
C ILE A 737 1.75 29.24 -23.22
N ILE A 738 1.25 28.29 -22.41
CA ILE A 738 0.96 26.92 -22.82
C ILE A 738 -0.56 26.69 -22.78
N VAL A 739 -1.12 26.19 -23.89
CA VAL A 739 -2.55 25.90 -24.03
C VAL A 739 -2.78 24.53 -24.67
N ALA A 740 -3.97 23.97 -24.49
CA ALA A 740 -4.33 22.64 -24.97
C ALA A 740 -4.83 22.62 -26.43
N ALA A 741 -5.09 23.78 -27.04
CA ALA A 741 -5.62 23.88 -28.38
C ALA A 741 -4.99 25.03 -29.15
N GLU A 742 -5.01 24.95 -30.48
CA GLU A 742 -4.51 25.99 -31.36
C GLU A 742 -5.26 27.31 -31.14
N ALA A 743 -4.48 28.40 -30.98
CA ALA A 743 -5.04 29.74 -30.77
C ALA A 743 -4.20 30.82 -31.47
N THR A 744 -4.84 31.91 -31.77
CA THR A 744 -4.17 33.20 -31.97
C THR A 744 -4.23 33.98 -30.67
N ILE A 745 -3.08 34.35 -30.14
CA ILE A 745 -2.96 35.20 -28.94
C ILE A 745 -2.93 36.65 -29.44
N VAL A 746 -3.94 37.42 -29.06
CA VAL A 746 -4.00 38.88 -29.33
C VAL A 746 -3.57 39.56 -28.03
N TRP A 747 -2.56 40.41 -28.11
CA TRP A 747 -1.93 40.98 -26.92
C TRP A 747 -1.55 42.45 -27.07
N SER A 748 -1.29 43.11 -25.95
CA SER A 748 -0.86 44.50 -25.85
C SER A 748 -0.05 44.73 -24.60
N THR A 749 0.94 45.65 -24.67
CA THR A 749 1.74 46.13 -23.53
C THR A 749 1.45 47.58 -23.17
N ASP A 750 0.55 48.25 -23.86
CA ASP A 750 0.21 49.67 -23.73
C ASP A 750 -1.28 49.92 -23.51
N ASN A 751 -1.94 49.02 -22.76
CA ASN A 751 -3.35 49.07 -22.40
C ASN A 751 -4.30 49.12 -23.61
N TRP A 752 -4.01 48.28 -24.62
CA TRP A 752 -4.81 48.08 -25.86
C TRP A 752 -4.79 49.30 -26.83
N ILE A 753 -3.83 50.24 -26.70
CA ILE A 753 -3.62 51.28 -27.67
C ILE A 753 -3.09 50.68 -28.99
N ARG A 754 -2.14 49.76 -28.88
CA ARG A 754 -1.67 48.91 -29.97
C ARG A 754 -1.99 47.44 -29.68
N ARG A 755 -2.30 46.72 -30.74
CA ARG A 755 -2.58 45.29 -30.67
C ARG A 755 -1.65 44.54 -31.60
N ASP A 756 -1.04 43.48 -31.05
CA ASP A 756 -0.23 42.53 -31.80
C ASP A 756 -0.86 41.16 -31.73
N GLU A 757 -0.52 40.31 -32.69
CA GLU A 757 -1.02 38.94 -32.80
C GLU A 757 0.14 37.97 -32.90
N SER A 758 0.07 36.88 -32.13
CA SER A 758 1.00 35.77 -32.18
C SER A 758 0.25 34.45 -32.35
N GLN A 759 0.73 33.61 -33.25
CA GLN A 759 0.19 32.26 -33.44
C GLN A 759 0.84 31.31 -32.44
N THR A 760 0.07 30.41 -31.89
CA THR A 760 0.65 29.31 -31.09
C THR A 760 1.40 28.31 -31.97
N SER A 761 2.55 27.87 -31.53
CA SER A 761 3.33 26.75 -32.11
C SER A 761 2.87 25.42 -31.52
N TYR A 762 2.91 24.36 -32.30
CA TYR A 762 2.50 23.02 -31.85
C TYR A 762 3.69 22.17 -31.42
N GLN A 763 3.60 21.57 -30.25
CA GLN A 763 4.56 20.54 -29.79
C GLN A 763 3.91 19.15 -29.96
N PRO A 764 4.25 18.44 -31.04
CA PRO A 764 3.52 17.23 -31.45
C PRO A 764 3.67 16.05 -30.49
N GLU A 765 4.82 15.88 -29.86
CA GLU A 765 5.08 14.77 -28.94
C GLU A 765 4.25 14.86 -27.64
N LEU A 766 3.90 16.07 -27.23
CA LEU A 766 3.09 16.34 -26.02
C LEU A 766 1.65 16.73 -26.34
N ASN A 767 1.31 16.95 -27.61
CA ASN A 767 0.00 17.48 -28.03
C ASN A 767 -0.37 18.77 -27.29
N LEU A 768 0.59 19.70 -27.18
CA LEU A 768 0.42 21.00 -26.52
C LEU A 768 0.73 22.12 -27.52
N TRP A 769 0.12 23.27 -27.28
CA TRP A 769 0.36 24.49 -28.05
C TRP A 769 1.00 25.55 -27.16
N PHE A 770 1.89 26.38 -27.69
CA PHE A 770 2.58 27.40 -26.91
C PHE A 770 2.96 28.62 -27.73
N ALA A 771 3.21 29.73 -27.05
CA ALA A 771 3.85 30.92 -27.61
C ALA A 771 4.79 31.53 -26.58
N ASP A 772 5.93 32.05 -27.04
CA ASP A 772 6.99 32.64 -26.24
C ASP A 772 7.05 34.15 -26.46
N PHE A 773 7.10 34.89 -25.34
CA PHE A 773 7.16 36.35 -25.32
C PHE A 773 8.39 36.80 -24.52
N PRO A 774 9.48 37.29 -25.17
CA PRO A 774 10.64 37.83 -24.46
C PRO A 774 10.26 39.11 -23.72
N THR A 775 10.40 39.12 -22.39
CA THR A 775 10.03 40.29 -21.56
C THR A 775 11.17 41.32 -21.43
N ALA A 776 12.37 41.02 -21.94
CA ALA A 776 13.55 41.88 -21.80
C ALA A 776 13.39 43.31 -22.44
N GLU A 777 12.54 43.42 -23.46
CA GLU A 777 12.27 44.65 -24.17
C GLU A 777 11.12 45.45 -23.57
N TRP A 778 10.43 44.90 -22.55
CA TRP A 778 9.28 45.55 -21.94
C TRP A 778 9.71 46.38 -20.72
N PRO A 779 9.22 47.62 -20.59
CA PRO A 779 9.53 48.42 -19.42
C PRO A 779 9.06 47.75 -18.13
N GLN A 780 9.84 47.93 -17.06
CA GLN A 780 9.40 47.52 -15.72
C GLN A 780 8.09 48.22 -15.34
N GLY A 781 7.15 47.48 -14.78
CA GLY A 781 5.81 47.97 -14.46
C GLY A 781 4.82 47.93 -15.63
N SER A 782 5.26 47.46 -16.83
CA SER A 782 4.32 47.31 -17.95
C SER A 782 3.39 46.11 -17.71
N ALA A 783 2.18 46.18 -18.26
CA ALA A 783 1.19 45.15 -18.18
C ALA A 783 1.04 44.43 -19.55
N PHE A 784 1.40 43.19 -19.63
CA PHE A 784 1.14 42.34 -20.79
C PHE A 784 -0.30 41.82 -20.67
N ALA A 785 -1.22 42.45 -21.43
CA ALA A 785 -2.61 42.00 -21.51
C ALA A 785 -2.83 41.16 -22.77
N PHE A 786 -3.54 40.06 -22.66
CA PHE A 786 -3.79 39.18 -23.81
C PHE A 786 -5.10 38.41 -23.69
N THR A 787 -5.57 37.92 -24.85
CA THR A 787 -6.75 37.08 -24.97
C THR A 787 -6.52 36.04 -26.07
N PHE A 788 -7.36 35.03 -26.17
CA PHE A 788 -7.26 33.98 -27.18
C PHE A 788 -8.42 34.04 -28.18
N PHE A 789 -8.10 33.82 -29.46
CA PHE A 789 -9.02 33.37 -30.45
C PHE A 789 -8.75 31.89 -30.77
N TRP A 790 -9.65 31.01 -30.32
CA TRP A 790 -9.55 29.57 -30.48
C TRP A 790 -9.88 29.15 -31.90
N LYS A 791 -8.88 28.63 -32.63
CA LYS A 791 -9.02 28.36 -34.08
C LYS A 791 -9.98 27.23 -34.40
N ARG A 792 -9.98 26.18 -33.63
CA ARG A 792 -10.89 25.03 -33.82
C ARG A 792 -12.35 25.44 -33.66
N ASP A 793 -12.63 26.15 -32.60
CA ASP A 793 -14.00 26.52 -32.20
C ASP A 793 -14.44 27.86 -32.82
N GLN A 794 -13.57 28.54 -33.54
CA GLN A 794 -13.82 29.86 -34.16
C GLN A 794 -14.45 30.87 -33.19
N ARG A 795 -13.92 30.92 -31.95
CA ARG A 795 -14.48 31.74 -30.88
C ARG A 795 -13.40 32.45 -30.09
N TRP A 796 -13.75 33.58 -29.52
CA TRP A 796 -12.95 34.29 -28.56
C TRP A 796 -13.05 33.66 -27.16
N GLU A 797 -12.01 33.83 -26.34
CA GLU A 797 -11.96 33.39 -24.94
C GLU A 797 -13.06 34.10 -24.11
N GLY A 798 -13.44 35.33 -24.46
CA GLY A 798 -14.45 36.13 -23.77
C GLY A 798 -13.93 36.88 -22.54
N ARG A 799 -12.65 36.78 -22.26
CA ARG A 799 -11.96 37.56 -21.18
C ARG A 799 -10.53 37.92 -21.59
N ASN A 800 -9.98 38.91 -20.92
CA ASN A 800 -8.57 39.25 -21.03
C ASN A 800 -7.80 38.71 -19.80
N TRP A 801 -6.60 38.28 -20.07
CA TRP A 801 -5.61 37.91 -19.04
C TRP A 801 -4.55 39.00 -18.94
N GLN A 802 -3.88 39.14 -17.82
CA GLN A 802 -2.85 40.14 -17.63
C GLN A 802 -1.68 39.56 -16.80
N VAL A 803 -0.47 39.82 -17.24
CA VAL A 803 0.79 39.58 -16.51
C VAL A 803 1.51 40.89 -16.38
N ASN A 804 1.85 41.30 -15.16
CA ASN A 804 2.62 42.51 -14.90
C ASN A 804 4.11 42.16 -14.83
N ILE A 805 4.95 42.99 -15.45
CA ILE A 805 6.41 42.88 -15.42
C ILE A 805 6.91 43.60 -14.18
N LEU A 806 7.61 42.89 -13.27
CA LEU A 806 8.09 43.37 -11.98
C LEU A 806 9.16 44.47 -12.11
#